data_d7b2d716b4e17c89b4fdc57213d3a279
#
_entry.id   d7b2d716b4e17c89b4fdc57213d3a279
#
_cell.length_a   1.000
_cell.length_b   1.000
_cell.length_c   1.000
_cell.angle_alpha   90.00
_cell.angle_beta   90.00
_cell.angle_gamma   90.00
#
_symmetry.space_group_name_H-M   'P 1'
#
loop_
_entity.id
_entity.type
_entity.pdbx_description
1 polymer ?
#
loop_
_entity_poly.entity_id
_entity_poly.type
_entity_poly.pdbx_seq_one_letter_code
_entity_poly.pdbx_strand_id
1 'polypeptide(L)'
;MKDNKSKKKTSNKPKSAKTQKNTKNKIKKQTKTTKKPTKKNKKKEIIRIILIILLAGIILGILGISIFFAIIVKEAPEFDPQNLYTQESSIVYASDGTEIAKLGIEKREKITYDDLPQVLIDAIVATEDSTFFQHNGFNAARFLKASLSQVLGGGGGGASTLTMQVSKNAYTSNVSNGFEGIKRKFTDIYLSIFKIEKTYTKEEIMEFYVNSYYMGGGAYGVEQACQNYFGKSVSDINLAEAALIAGIYQAPGSYDPTLYPESAEERRQTVLNLMVRHGYITEEEKEIAKNLTVDKIINPNNADGSDQIDSRYKDFIDTVVEDIKDKTGYNPYTTPMLIYTTMDSAKQEYVTNLMNGTNFNWENDKVQAGIAVIDNNTGAVVAVGAGRNQEDQMGWNYATMIRKHIGSTAKPLYDYGPLIEYENASTYRLYYDEPYSYSDGTPISNWDNGYKGLITMREALRVSRNIPALKAFQQNKNDNIRQFVTSLGLSPESDDGYIHEAHAIGSYGDGSTTGENPLSVAAAYSAFANGGYYTEPYTFTKIIYRNSDEEYIYKPITTKVMSESTAYMVADMLVTTSGWATGTSSVNGITYGSKTGTSNYSEDVMKKHNLPSNAVNDLWVAGICRDYATAVWYGYDEISSEYYNHGSGNTALYKQLIKGVFTGTANFTKPSSVVSVTVEKNSPGNGQLPSAYTPDSMKTTELFKAGTEPTTVSTRFSKLDNITNLKATINGNKINLSWTGIDTPNALNSDYISSLYTSTCKNVSACANIILSENQSILGTLTYQIYIKNTDGSLKLLHGTTNTTTEESIPTDLGSTITYVVKTTYSNYSSLDSDGVEIKVDVSNVIKNEITVTLNGNSSITITQGSIYSDAGVKVMQDKTDVTSKANIETKITKDGKEAEIKETGTYTITYTIKYNNTTKTLTRTVIVKEKTENSGN
;
A
#
# COMPACT_ATOMS: atom_id res chain seq x y z
N MET A 1 -4.84 23.11 45.56
CA MET A 1 -6.11 23.75 46.00
C MET A 1 -7.15 22.66 46.03
N LYS A 2 -7.44 22.08 47.17
CA LYS A 2 -8.69 22.29 47.96
C LYS A 2 -9.93 22.04 47.06
N ASP A 3 -10.89 21.31 47.38
CA ASP A 3 -11.42 20.58 48.52
C ASP A 3 -12.79 19.98 48.15
N ASN A 4 -13.07 18.85 48.69
CA ASN A 4 -14.23 18.57 49.55
C ASN A 4 -15.53 17.95 49.00
N LYS A 5 -15.77 16.76 49.62
CA LYS A 5 -17.07 16.35 50.27
C LYS A 5 -18.32 16.19 49.40
N SER A 6 -19.20 15.25 49.60
CA SER A 6 -19.62 14.40 50.74
C SER A 6 -20.89 13.59 50.38
N LYS A 7 -21.07 12.47 51.14
CA LYS A 7 -22.35 11.92 51.70
C LYS A 7 -23.33 11.15 50.82
N LYS A 8 -23.51 9.88 51.26
CA LYS A 8 -24.65 9.30 52.07
C LYS A 8 -25.80 8.81 51.23
N LYS A 9 -26.32 7.67 51.38
CA LYS A 9 -26.98 6.78 52.41
C LYS A 9 -27.87 5.81 51.61
N THR A 10 -28.19 4.68 51.88
CA THR A 10 -28.88 3.83 52.88
C THR A 10 -29.46 2.66 52.10
N SER A 11 -29.50 1.53 52.54
CA SER A 11 -30.10 0.64 53.51
C SER A 11 -30.89 -0.47 52.80
N ASN A 12 -30.79 -1.75 53.11
CA ASN A 12 -31.72 -2.47 53.97
C ASN A 12 -31.55 -4.00 53.90
N LYS A 13 -31.61 -4.58 55.10
CA LYS A 13 -31.82 -6.03 55.35
C LYS A 13 -33.29 -6.41 55.18
N PRO A 14 -33.72 -7.69 55.16
CA PRO A 14 -33.92 -8.45 56.42
C PRO A 14 -33.67 -9.98 56.31
N LYS A 15 -33.22 -10.59 57.43
CA LYS A 15 -33.85 -11.42 58.45
C LYS A 15 -34.59 -12.68 57.97
N SER A 16 -34.21 -13.88 58.53
CA SER A 16 -34.80 -14.63 59.68
C SER A 16 -34.20 -16.05 59.72
N ALA A 17 -33.93 -16.72 60.77
CA ALA A 17 -34.34 -16.90 62.13
C ALA A 17 -34.36 -18.43 62.48
N LYS A 18 -33.85 -18.67 63.70
CA LYS A 18 -34.19 -19.72 64.67
C LYS A 18 -33.61 -21.12 64.49
N THR A 19 -33.17 -21.90 65.50
CA THR A 19 -33.58 -22.00 66.91
C THR A 19 -32.56 -22.82 67.68
N GLN A 20 -32.21 -22.40 68.83
CA GLN A 20 -31.99 -22.98 70.19
C GLN A 20 -31.62 -24.49 70.35
N LYS A 21 -30.67 -24.78 71.30
CA LYS A 21 -30.93 -25.09 72.70
C LYS A 21 -29.66 -25.26 73.57
N ASN A 22 -29.73 -24.56 74.70
CA ASN A 22 -29.12 -24.68 76.00
C ASN A 22 -28.45 -26.01 76.42
N THR A 23 -27.32 -25.85 77.14
CA THR A 23 -27.29 -26.29 78.59
C THR A 23 -26.18 -25.56 79.39
N LYS A 24 -26.54 -25.13 80.61
CA LYS A 24 -25.79 -24.49 81.63
C LYS A 24 -24.72 -25.38 82.24
N ASN A 25 -23.57 -24.85 82.61
CA ASN A 25 -23.10 -25.03 84.02
C ASN A 25 -22.10 -23.94 84.43
N LYS A 26 -22.34 -23.46 85.69
CA LYS A 26 -21.53 -22.52 86.47
C LYS A 26 -20.18 -23.10 86.83
N ILE A 27 -19.13 -22.30 87.06
CA ILE A 27 -18.47 -22.11 88.39
C ILE A 27 -17.22 -21.21 88.23
N LYS A 28 -17.15 -20.24 89.19
CA LYS A 28 -16.05 -19.52 89.85
C LYS A 28 -15.16 -18.52 89.11
N LYS A 29 -15.36 -17.25 89.44
CA LYS A 29 -14.43 -16.16 89.55
C LYS A 29 -13.12 -16.53 90.21
N GLN A 30 -12.00 -16.31 89.56
CA GLN A 30 -10.74 -15.95 90.19
C GLN A 30 -10.10 -14.76 89.47
N THR A 31 -10.05 -13.67 90.19
CA THR A 31 -9.33 -12.44 89.84
C THR A 31 -7.85 -12.78 89.67
N LYS A 32 -7.27 -12.54 88.52
CA LYS A 32 -5.83 -12.41 88.28
C LYS A 32 -5.54 -11.05 87.63
N THR A 33 -4.80 -10.25 88.35
CA THR A 33 -4.14 -9.00 88.10
C THR A 33 -3.35 -9.08 86.79
N THR A 34 -3.72 -8.22 85.81
CA THR A 34 -2.98 -8.02 84.55
C THR A 34 -1.71 -7.19 84.78
N LYS A 35 -0.54 -7.82 84.73
CA LYS A 35 0.72 -7.14 84.54
C LYS A 35 0.83 -6.72 83.05
N LYS A 36 0.99 -5.41 82.76
CA LYS A 36 1.34 -4.89 81.45
C LYS A 36 2.65 -5.55 80.96
N PRO A 37 2.68 -6.10 79.71
CA PRO A 37 3.88 -6.67 79.12
C PRO A 37 4.92 -5.57 78.86
N THR A 38 6.16 -5.78 79.30
CA THR A 38 7.28 -4.90 79.05
C THR A 38 7.67 -4.92 77.55
N LYS A 39 8.14 -3.77 77.01
CA LYS A 39 8.49 -3.57 75.54
C LYS A 39 9.43 -4.66 74.97
N LYS A 40 10.15 -5.41 75.78
CA LYS A 40 11.08 -6.50 75.42
C LYS A 40 10.37 -7.80 74.96
N ASN A 41 9.13 -8.06 75.39
CA ASN A 41 8.37 -9.25 75.02
C ASN A 41 7.64 -9.06 73.69
N LYS A 42 7.18 -7.82 73.39
CA LYS A 42 6.55 -7.53 72.04
C LYS A 42 7.52 -7.69 70.86
N LYS A 43 8.82 -7.31 71.03
CA LYS A 43 9.81 -7.55 69.96
C LYS A 43 10.04 -9.04 69.71
N LYS A 44 10.06 -9.86 70.72
CA LYS A 44 10.21 -11.34 70.57
C LYS A 44 8.98 -11.98 69.89
N GLU A 45 7.78 -11.53 70.18
CA GLU A 45 6.55 -12.01 69.53
C GLU A 45 6.48 -11.57 68.08
N ILE A 46 6.84 -10.31 67.72
CA ILE A 46 6.90 -9.84 66.38
C ILE A 46 7.96 -10.63 65.56
N ILE A 47 9.14 -10.85 66.08
CA ILE A 47 10.18 -11.69 65.45
C ILE A 47 9.67 -13.12 65.25
N ARG A 48 8.95 -13.69 66.19
CA ARG A 48 8.38 -15.03 66.08
C ARG A 48 7.29 -15.10 65.03
N ILE A 49 6.43 -14.09 64.89
CA ILE A 49 5.43 -13.99 63.84
C ILE A 49 6.09 -13.85 62.46
N ILE A 50 7.13 -12.98 62.33
CA ILE A 50 7.90 -12.83 61.09
C ILE A 50 8.57 -14.17 60.72
N LEU A 51 9.16 -14.90 61.66
CA LEU A 51 9.77 -16.21 61.40
C LEU A 51 8.73 -17.26 60.98
N ILE A 52 7.51 -17.24 61.57
CA ILE A 52 6.43 -18.15 61.16
C ILE A 52 5.94 -17.83 59.77
N ILE A 53 5.78 -16.52 59.39
CA ILE A 53 5.40 -16.10 58.04
C ILE A 53 6.48 -16.49 57.03
N LEU A 54 7.74 -16.30 57.39
CA LEU A 54 8.89 -16.68 56.58
C LEU A 54 8.96 -18.19 56.37
N LEU A 55 8.75 -18.99 57.44
CA LEU A 55 8.68 -20.44 57.35
C LEU A 55 7.47 -20.94 56.55
N ALA A 56 6.30 -20.30 56.72
CA ALA A 56 5.13 -20.63 55.93
C ALA A 56 5.36 -20.29 54.46
N GLY A 57 6.00 -19.16 54.16
CA GLY A 57 6.41 -18.80 52.79
C GLY A 57 7.38 -19.79 52.16
N ILE A 58 8.37 -20.26 52.95
CA ILE A 58 9.29 -21.29 52.50
C ILE A 58 8.58 -22.61 52.20
N ILE A 59 7.67 -23.03 53.10
CA ILE A 59 6.89 -24.28 52.93
C ILE A 59 5.99 -24.20 51.68
N LEU A 60 5.29 -23.07 51.47
CA LEU A 60 4.48 -22.82 50.27
C LEU A 60 5.35 -22.79 49.01
N GLY A 61 6.55 -22.18 49.10
CA GLY A 61 7.50 -22.19 47.98
C GLY A 61 7.97 -23.60 47.63
N ILE A 62 8.33 -24.42 48.63
CA ILE A 62 8.73 -25.82 48.43
C ILE A 62 7.57 -26.63 47.82
N LEU A 63 6.34 -26.41 48.33
CA LEU A 63 5.15 -27.11 47.79
C LEU A 63 4.92 -26.71 46.30
N GLY A 64 5.02 -25.43 45.96
CA GLY A 64 4.90 -24.93 44.61
C GLY A 64 5.97 -25.52 43.67
N ILE A 65 7.22 -25.55 44.10
CA ILE A 65 8.33 -26.19 43.38
C ILE A 65 8.08 -27.69 43.21
N SER A 66 7.58 -28.39 44.23
CA SER A 66 7.29 -29.81 44.15
C SER A 66 6.16 -30.15 43.19
N ILE A 67 5.12 -29.32 43.15
CA ILE A 67 4.01 -29.45 42.17
C ILE A 67 4.55 -29.20 40.77
N PHE A 68 5.36 -28.17 40.58
CA PHE A 68 5.97 -27.87 39.30
C PHE A 68 6.83 -29.00 38.76
N PHE A 69 7.67 -29.59 39.62
CA PHE A 69 8.46 -30.80 39.29
C PHE A 69 7.57 -32.01 38.96
N ALA A 70 6.48 -32.20 39.71
CA ALA A 70 5.54 -33.29 39.41
C ALA A 70 4.89 -33.14 38.01
N ILE A 71 4.60 -31.90 37.59
CA ILE A 71 4.12 -31.61 36.27
C ILE A 71 5.22 -31.92 35.22
N ILE A 72 6.45 -31.46 35.45
CA ILE A 72 7.58 -31.75 34.56
C ILE A 72 7.74 -33.27 34.36
N VAL A 73 7.77 -34.04 35.42
CA VAL A 73 7.94 -35.51 35.31
C VAL A 73 6.80 -36.19 34.60
N LYS A 74 5.56 -35.69 34.79
CA LYS A 74 4.36 -36.26 34.15
C LYS A 74 4.29 -35.94 32.65
N GLU A 75 4.75 -34.73 32.25
CA GLU A 75 4.66 -34.24 30.89
C GLU A 75 5.98 -34.42 30.13
N ALA A 76 7.03 -34.91 30.76
CA ALA A 76 8.29 -35.19 30.07
C ALA A 76 8.06 -36.25 28.99
N PRO A 77 8.67 -36.07 27.80
CA PRO A 77 8.59 -37.09 26.74
C PRO A 77 9.14 -38.43 27.23
N GLU A 78 8.63 -39.52 26.66
CA GLU A 78 9.11 -40.86 26.94
C GLU A 78 10.58 -40.98 26.50
N PHE A 79 11.41 -41.49 27.37
CA PHE A 79 12.84 -41.65 27.10
C PHE A 79 13.05 -42.90 26.25
N ASP A 80 13.20 -42.73 24.93
CA ASP A 80 13.61 -43.80 24.04
C ASP A 80 15.07 -43.60 23.64
N PRO A 81 15.98 -44.49 24.01
CA PRO A 81 17.38 -44.43 23.61
C PRO A 81 17.64 -44.29 22.11
N GLN A 82 16.73 -44.81 21.28
CA GLN A 82 16.87 -44.72 19.81
C GLN A 82 16.83 -43.29 19.31
N ASN A 83 16.15 -42.37 19.98
CA ASN A 83 16.14 -40.96 19.63
C ASN A 83 17.51 -40.29 19.73
N LEU A 84 18.45 -40.89 20.44
CA LEU A 84 19.86 -40.44 20.49
C LEU A 84 20.71 -40.92 19.29
N TYR A 85 20.20 -41.90 18.54
CA TYR A 85 20.91 -42.56 17.44
C TYR A 85 20.23 -42.38 16.07
N THR A 86 19.43 -41.36 15.88
CA THR A 86 18.63 -41.20 14.66
C THR A 86 19.43 -41.42 13.38
N GLN A 87 19.10 -42.50 12.63
CA GLN A 87 19.72 -42.90 11.39
C GLN A 87 18.87 -42.60 10.14
N GLU A 88 17.62 -42.14 10.32
CA GLU A 88 16.70 -41.90 9.23
C GLU A 88 16.66 -40.43 8.82
N SER A 89 16.63 -40.19 7.51
CA SER A 89 16.44 -38.81 6.97
C SER A 89 14.96 -38.40 7.02
N SER A 90 14.69 -37.12 7.12
CA SER A 90 13.37 -36.58 6.81
C SER A 90 13.15 -36.57 5.30
N ILE A 91 11.93 -36.90 4.86
CA ILE A 91 11.55 -36.86 3.45
C ILE A 91 10.57 -35.73 3.25
N VAL A 92 10.85 -34.87 2.28
CA VAL A 92 10.02 -33.71 1.96
C VAL A 92 9.27 -33.96 0.66
N TYR A 93 7.94 -33.77 0.70
CA TYR A 93 7.06 -33.92 -0.45
C TYR A 93 6.48 -32.58 -0.86
N ALA A 94 6.41 -32.33 -2.17
CA ALA A 94 5.65 -31.23 -2.74
C ALA A 94 4.14 -31.42 -2.52
N SER A 95 3.35 -30.39 -2.85
CA SER A 95 1.88 -30.44 -2.69
C SER A 95 1.19 -31.54 -3.51
N ASP A 96 1.82 -31.98 -4.60
CA ASP A 96 1.33 -33.08 -5.46
C ASP A 96 1.77 -34.48 -4.98
N GLY A 97 2.53 -34.56 -3.88
CA GLY A 97 3.06 -35.80 -3.32
C GLY A 97 4.39 -36.26 -3.91
N THR A 98 4.99 -35.49 -4.80
CA THR A 98 6.34 -35.79 -5.34
C THR A 98 7.39 -35.59 -4.27
N GLU A 99 8.31 -36.56 -4.10
CA GLU A 99 9.49 -36.41 -3.23
C GLU A 99 10.45 -35.37 -3.81
N ILE A 100 10.80 -34.34 -3.02
CA ILE A 100 11.61 -33.21 -3.45
C ILE A 100 12.94 -33.09 -2.71
N ALA A 101 13.04 -33.65 -1.52
CA ALA A 101 14.27 -33.66 -0.75
C ALA A 101 14.31 -34.76 0.30
N LYS A 102 15.54 -35.12 0.68
CA LYS A 102 15.86 -35.87 1.89
C LYS A 102 16.75 -34.99 2.77
N LEU A 103 16.31 -34.73 4.01
CA LEU A 103 17.03 -33.90 4.98
C LEU A 103 17.67 -34.79 6.05
N GLY A 104 18.95 -34.53 6.34
CA GLY A 104 19.73 -35.36 7.23
C GLY A 104 20.30 -36.58 6.48
N ILE A 105 21.56 -36.84 6.65
CA ILE A 105 22.36 -37.76 5.84
C ILE A 105 22.04 -39.23 6.18
N GLU A 106 21.74 -40.05 5.19
CA GLU A 106 21.71 -41.50 5.32
C GLU A 106 23.09 -42.12 5.69
N LYS A 107 24.17 -41.39 5.50
CA LYS A 107 25.54 -41.77 5.86
C LYS A 107 26.15 -40.72 6.82
N ARG A 108 25.69 -40.72 8.09
CA ARG A 108 26.52 -40.17 9.14
C ARG A 108 27.63 -41.16 9.42
N GLU A 109 28.87 -40.83 9.11
CA GLU A 109 30.00 -41.53 9.73
C GLU A 109 29.92 -41.28 11.22
N LYS A 110 29.40 -42.27 11.96
CA LYS A 110 29.30 -42.22 13.41
C LYS A 110 30.68 -42.20 14.00
N ILE A 111 31.08 -41.10 14.56
CA ILE A 111 32.30 -40.95 15.28
C ILE A 111 32.11 -41.51 16.69
N THR A 112 32.99 -42.40 17.09
CA THR A 112 33.07 -42.86 18.48
C THR A 112 33.93 -41.91 19.30
N TYR A 113 33.85 -42.02 20.62
CA TYR A 113 34.68 -41.18 21.52
C TYR A 113 36.18 -41.37 21.25
N ASP A 114 36.61 -42.60 20.91
CA ASP A 114 38.00 -42.95 20.63
C ASP A 114 38.53 -42.31 19.32
N ASP A 115 37.67 -41.90 18.42
CA ASP A 115 38.00 -41.18 17.18
C ASP A 115 38.25 -39.68 17.40
N LEU A 116 37.81 -39.15 18.57
CA LEU A 116 37.91 -37.72 18.88
C LEU A 116 39.31 -37.37 19.37
N PRO A 117 40.02 -36.44 18.73
CA PRO A 117 41.30 -35.94 19.28
C PRO A 117 41.05 -35.21 20.60
N GLN A 118 41.93 -35.43 21.58
CA GLN A 118 41.83 -34.83 22.95
C GLN A 118 41.66 -33.29 22.88
N VAL A 119 42.33 -32.63 21.92
CA VAL A 119 42.27 -31.18 21.76
C VAL A 119 40.84 -30.69 21.41
N LEU A 120 40.05 -31.49 20.70
CA LEU A 120 38.64 -31.13 20.40
C LEU A 120 37.74 -31.34 21.62
N ILE A 121 37.93 -32.46 22.35
CA ILE A 121 37.20 -32.71 23.60
C ILE A 121 37.45 -31.56 24.58
N ASP A 122 38.71 -31.16 24.76
CA ASP A 122 39.11 -30.05 25.62
C ASP A 122 38.52 -28.72 25.18
N ALA A 123 38.50 -28.43 23.87
CA ALA A 123 37.92 -27.21 23.34
C ALA A 123 36.38 -27.14 23.57
N ILE A 124 35.66 -28.24 23.34
CA ILE A 124 34.22 -28.35 23.58
C ILE A 124 33.92 -28.16 25.08
N VAL A 125 34.63 -28.93 25.92
CA VAL A 125 34.46 -28.89 27.40
C VAL A 125 34.80 -27.52 27.95
N ALA A 126 35.88 -26.88 27.52
CA ALA A 126 36.29 -25.55 27.95
C ALA A 126 35.23 -24.51 27.62
N THR A 127 34.58 -24.66 26.49
CA THR A 127 33.63 -23.67 25.95
C THR A 127 32.21 -23.87 26.46
N GLU A 128 31.69 -25.09 26.42
CA GLU A 128 30.31 -25.39 26.69
C GLU A 128 30.09 -25.79 28.15
N ASP A 129 30.92 -26.67 28.72
CA ASP A 129 30.73 -27.21 30.06
C ASP A 129 32.03 -27.64 30.72
N SER A 130 32.77 -26.66 31.26
CA SER A 130 34.08 -26.88 31.84
C SER A 130 34.13 -27.87 33.03
N THR A 131 33.01 -28.35 33.49
CA THR A 131 32.87 -29.34 34.57
C THR A 131 32.15 -30.62 34.14
N PHE A 132 32.05 -30.85 32.84
CA PHE A 132 31.31 -31.95 32.24
C PHE A 132 31.60 -33.31 32.90
N PHE A 133 32.86 -33.66 33.07
CA PHE A 133 33.30 -34.92 33.66
C PHE A 133 33.15 -34.97 35.22
N GLN A 134 32.69 -33.83 35.87
CA GLN A 134 32.64 -33.72 37.35
C GLN A 134 31.20 -33.74 37.90
N HIS A 135 30.17 -33.63 37.09
CA HIS A 135 28.76 -33.63 37.49
C HIS A 135 27.91 -34.67 36.74
N ASN A 136 26.75 -35.00 37.30
CA ASN A 136 25.81 -35.96 36.72
C ASN A 136 24.65 -35.23 36.02
N GLY A 137 24.93 -34.65 34.84
CA GLY A 137 23.94 -34.02 33.95
C GLY A 137 23.52 -32.59 34.29
N PHE A 138 23.80 -32.10 35.51
CA PHE A 138 23.39 -30.77 35.93
C PHE A 138 24.41 -30.14 36.91
N ASN A 139 24.79 -28.90 36.64
CA ASN A 139 25.64 -28.11 37.49
C ASN A 139 24.83 -27.04 38.24
N ALA A 140 24.35 -27.35 39.48
CA ALA A 140 23.52 -26.47 40.28
C ALA A 140 24.19 -25.12 40.62
N ALA A 141 25.50 -25.11 40.87
CA ALA A 141 26.24 -23.90 41.21
C ALA A 141 26.31 -22.94 40.01
N ARG A 142 26.63 -23.46 38.82
CA ARG A 142 26.66 -22.70 37.56
C ARG A 142 25.28 -22.17 37.20
N PHE A 143 24.21 -22.98 37.34
CA PHE A 143 22.84 -22.60 37.09
C PHE A 143 22.37 -21.46 38.00
N LEU A 144 22.62 -21.55 39.34
CA LEU A 144 22.28 -20.51 40.29
C LEU A 144 23.01 -19.20 39.98
N LYS A 145 24.30 -19.27 39.67
CA LYS A 145 25.14 -18.11 39.32
C LYS A 145 24.60 -17.40 38.05
N ALA A 146 24.28 -18.16 37.01
CA ALA A 146 23.76 -17.62 35.76
C ALA A 146 22.35 -17.01 35.94
N SER A 147 21.47 -17.70 36.70
CA SER A 147 20.11 -17.20 36.99
C SER A 147 20.16 -15.91 37.82
N LEU A 148 21.06 -15.83 38.80
CA LEU A 148 21.21 -14.62 39.62
C LEU A 148 21.80 -13.45 38.79
N SER A 149 22.77 -13.73 37.92
CA SER A 149 23.36 -12.73 37.03
C SER A 149 22.30 -12.14 36.09
N GLN A 150 21.41 -12.99 35.54
CA GLN A 150 20.32 -12.56 34.64
C GLN A 150 19.31 -11.66 35.37
N VAL A 151 18.93 -12.00 36.61
CA VAL A 151 18.03 -11.19 37.44
C VAL A 151 18.64 -9.83 37.78
N LEU A 152 19.97 -9.76 37.93
CA LEU A 152 20.72 -8.53 38.27
C LEU A 152 21.10 -7.69 37.03
N GLY A 153 20.62 -8.04 35.82
CA GLY A 153 20.89 -7.31 34.57
C GLY A 153 22.31 -7.51 34.04
N GLY A 154 23.05 -8.53 34.47
CA GLY A 154 24.34 -8.89 33.95
C GLY A 154 24.21 -10.00 32.87
N GLY A 155 25.03 -9.94 31.80
CA GLY A 155 25.15 -11.02 30.84
C GLY A 155 25.72 -12.29 31.49
N GLY A 156 24.82 -13.17 31.97
CA GLY A 156 25.24 -14.45 32.57
C GLY A 156 25.57 -15.44 31.46
N GLY A 157 26.81 -15.97 31.46
CA GLY A 157 27.18 -17.05 30.56
C GLY A 157 26.23 -18.26 30.61
N GLY A 158 26.23 -19.13 29.62
CA GLY A 158 25.34 -20.28 29.49
C GLY A 158 25.31 -21.17 30.75
N ALA A 159 24.10 -21.55 31.19
CA ALA A 159 23.86 -22.37 32.35
C ALA A 159 23.57 -23.83 32.00
N SER A 160 23.49 -24.17 30.73
CA SER A 160 23.20 -25.53 30.23
C SER A 160 24.48 -26.39 30.28
N THR A 161 24.32 -27.67 30.60
CA THR A 161 25.39 -28.66 30.51
C THR A 161 25.34 -29.33 29.13
N LEU A 162 26.41 -30.03 28.74
CA LEU A 162 26.44 -30.82 27.52
C LEU A 162 25.30 -31.86 27.49
N THR A 163 25.07 -32.55 28.59
CA THR A 163 23.96 -33.52 28.73
C THR A 163 22.58 -32.86 28.55
N MET A 164 22.37 -31.64 29.06
CA MET A 164 21.15 -30.87 28.81
C MET A 164 20.98 -30.46 27.36
N GLN A 165 22.08 -30.18 26.66
CA GLN A 165 22.04 -29.88 25.22
C GLN A 165 21.73 -31.12 24.41
N VAL A 166 22.27 -32.30 24.73
CA VAL A 166 21.90 -33.57 24.13
C VAL A 166 20.41 -33.87 24.36
N SER A 167 19.90 -33.70 25.60
CA SER A 167 18.49 -33.83 25.92
C SER A 167 17.61 -32.90 25.11
N LYS A 168 18.02 -31.64 24.98
CA LYS A 168 17.30 -30.64 24.20
C LYS A 168 17.17 -31.06 22.74
N ASN A 169 18.24 -31.53 22.14
CA ASN A 169 18.26 -31.87 20.71
C ASN A 169 17.47 -33.15 20.40
N ALA A 170 17.43 -34.10 21.32
CA ALA A 170 16.78 -35.40 21.08
C ALA A 170 15.31 -35.46 21.53
N TYR A 171 14.92 -34.70 22.54
CA TYR A 171 13.62 -34.88 23.23
C TYR A 171 12.78 -33.62 23.42
N THR A 172 13.34 -32.39 23.34
CA THR A 172 12.61 -31.20 23.65
C THR A 172 12.72 -30.15 22.55
N SER A 173 11.75 -29.21 22.52
CA SER A 173 11.68 -28.19 21.50
C SER A 173 12.69 -27.04 21.71
N ASN A 174 12.93 -26.21 20.68
CA ASN A 174 13.77 -25.03 20.76
C ASN A 174 13.12 -23.82 21.45
N VAL A 175 11.93 -23.97 22.05
CA VAL A 175 11.25 -22.89 22.77
C VAL A 175 12.15 -22.37 23.90
N SER A 176 12.57 -21.10 23.80
CA SER A 176 13.52 -20.48 24.75
C SER A 176 12.89 -19.42 25.66
N ASN A 177 11.70 -18.90 25.31
CA ASN A 177 11.09 -17.75 25.96
C ASN A 177 9.84 -18.12 26.79
N GLY A 178 9.51 -17.25 27.75
CA GLY A 178 8.30 -17.37 28.56
C GLY A 178 8.26 -18.60 29.48
N PHE A 179 7.06 -18.97 29.89
CA PHE A 179 6.81 -20.10 30.81
C PHE A 179 7.16 -21.45 30.16
N GLU A 180 6.88 -21.65 28.91
CA GLU A 180 7.21 -22.88 28.18
C GLU A 180 8.73 -23.08 28.06
N GLY A 181 9.50 -22.01 27.83
CA GLY A 181 10.96 -22.08 27.85
C GLY A 181 11.53 -22.49 29.23
N ILE A 182 10.92 -22.02 30.33
CA ILE A 182 11.28 -22.48 31.68
C ILE A 182 10.91 -23.95 31.84
N LYS A 183 9.72 -24.35 31.49
CA LYS A 183 9.23 -25.74 31.57
C LYS A 183 10.17 -26.69 30.80
N ARG A 184 10.46 -26.35 29.52
CA ARG A 184 11.42 -27.11 28.74
C ARG A 184 12.78 -27.25 29.41
N LYS A 185 13.35 -26.16 29.92
CA LYS A 185 14.67 -26.22 30.59
C LYS A 185 14.71 -27.13 31.82
N PHE A 186 13.63 -27.18 32.58
CA PHE A 186 13.50 -28.12 33.69
C PHE A 186 13.25 -29.56 33.24
N THR A 187 12.58 -29.76 32.11
CA THR A 187 12.47 -31.07 31.46
C THR A 187 13.82 -31.58 31.00
N ASP A 188 14.67 -30.73 30.37
CA ASP A 188 16.04 -31.09 30.03
C ASP A 188 16.87 -31.49 31.24
N ILE A 189 16.76 -30.75 32.35
CA ILE A 189 17.41 -31.09 33.62
C ILE A 189 16.96 -32.47 34.13
N TYR A 190 15.63 -32.73 34.09
CA TYR A 190 15.07 -34.01 34.50
C TYR A 190 15.58 -35.18 33.64
N LEU A 191 15.50 -35.06 32.33
CA LEU A 191 15.98 -36.10 31.39
C LEU A 191 17.49 -36.31 31.55
N SER A 192 18.28 -35.23 31.67
CA SER A 192 19.74 -35.33 31.85
C SER A 192 20.10 -36.13 33.10
N ILE A 193 19.56 -35.75 34.26
CA ILE A 193 19.94 -36.36 35.56
C ILE A 193 19.37 -37.79 35.72
N PHE A 194 18.12 -37.98 35.38
CA PHE A 194 17.37 -39.20 35.76
C PHE A 194 17.27 -40.22 34.64
N LYS A 195 17.59 -39.85 33.40
CA LYS A 195 17.53 -40.71 32.22
C LYS A 195 18.90 -40.89 31.58
N ILE A 196 19.44 -39.83 30.91
CA ILE A 196 20.65 -39.90 30.09
C ILE A 196 21.89 -40.33 30.93
N GLU A 197 22.24 -39.59 31.96
CA GLU A 197 23.42 -39.88 32.81
C GLU A 197 23.30 -41.15 33.65
N LYS A 198 22.12 -41.76 33.72
CA LYS A 198 21.92 -43.08 34.35
C LYS A 198 22.11 -44.23 33.36
N THR A 199 21.97 -43.95 32.09
CA THR A 199 21.97 -44.97 31.04
C THR A 199 23.32 -45.01 30.34
N TYR A 200 23.95 -43.82 30.16
CA TYR A 200 25.15 -43.64 29.34
C TYR A 200 26.32 -43.07 30.13
N THR A 201 27.55 -43.41 29.70
CA THR A 201 28.79 -42.86 30.20
C THR A 201 28.99 -41.42 29.69
N LYS A 202 30.00 -40.72 30.24
CA LYS A 202 30.37 -39.38 29.73
C LYS A 202 30.90 -39.40 28.31
N GLU A 203 31.62 -40.45 27.98
CA GLU A 203 32.16 -40.72 26.66
C GLU A 203 31.03 -40.88 25.65
N GLU A 204 30.03 -41.74 25.92
CA GLU A 204 28.86 -41.92 25.08
C GLU A 204 28.02 -40.62 24.94
N ILE A 205 27.86 -39.83 26.02
CA ILE A 205 27.17 -38.54 25.95
C ILE A 205 27.93 -37.55 25.07
N MET A 206 29.29 -37.57 25.08
CA MET A 206 30.09 -36.76 24.16
C MET A 206 29.90 -37.22 22.72
N GLU A 207 29.84 -38.52 22.45
CA GLU A 207 29.54 -39.08 21.12
C GLU A 207 28.18 -38.55 20.61
N PHE A 208 27.12 -38.61 21.42
CA PHE A 208 25.82 -38.05 21.04
C PHE A 208 25.90 -36.55 20.76
N TYR A 209 26.65 -35.80 21.55
CA TYR A 209 26.83 -34.38 21.37
C TYR A 209 27.47 -34.06 20.02
N VAL A 210 28.63 -34.65 19.72
CA VAL A 210 29.38 -34.32 18.52
C VAL A 210 28.74 -34.84 17.22
N ASN A 211 27.92 -35.87 17.30
CA ASN A 211 27.26 -36.45 16.14
C ASN A 211 25.90 -35.83 15.81
N SER A 212 25.26 -35.08 16.75
CA SER A 212 23.87 -34.69 16.63
C SER A 212 23.66 -33.20 16.28
N TYR A 213 24.70 -32.39 16.21
CA TYR A 213 24.58 -30.96 15.98
C TYR A 213 24.74 -30.59 14.51
N TYR A 214 23.90 -29.61 14.08
CA TYR A 214 24.15 -28.86 12.86
C TYR A 214 25.33 -27.92 13.07
N MET A 215 26.30 -27.92 12.15
CA MET A 215 27.58 -27.24 12.29
C MET A 215 27.79 -26.12 11.25
N GLY A 216 26.75 -25.69 10.49
CA GLY A 216 26.88 -24.77 9.35
C GLY A 216 27.24 -25.51 8.04
N GLY A 217 27.17 -24.82 6.90
CA GLY A 217 27.58 -25.35 5.61
C GLY A 217 26.97 -26.71 5.23
N GLY A 218 25.74 -26.99 5.68
CA GLY A 218 25.10 -28.29 5.47
C GLY A 218 25.63 -29.43 6.31
N ALA A 219 26.65 -29.23 7.18
CA ALA A 219 27.27 -30.27 7.96
C ALA A 219 26.47 -30.65 9.22
N TYR A 220 26.19 -31.93 9.40
CA TYR A 220 25.66 -32.51 10.62
C TYR A 220 26.67 -33.47 11.25
N GLY A 221 27.00 -33.16 12.52
CA GLY A 221 28.07 -33.85 13.24
C GLY A 221 29.45 -33.33 12.88
N VAL A 222 30.39 -33.64 13.80
CA VAL A 222 31.73 -33.04 13.74
C VAL A 222 32.58 -33.59 12.59
N GLU A 223 32.42 -34.85 12.20
CA GLU A 223 33.19 -35.44 11.09
C GLU A 223 32.86 -34.72 9.76
N GLN A 224 31.57 -34.59 9.48
CA GLN A 224 31.13 -33.91 8.28
C GLN A 224 31.60 -32.45 8.26
N ALA A 225 31.53 -31.76 9.42
CA ALA A 225 32.01 -30.39 9.53
C ALA A 225 33.54 -30.31 9.26
N CYS A 226 34.33 -31.23 9.77
CA CYS A 226 35.76 -31.29 9.52
C CYS A 226 36.06 -31.58 8.05
N GLN A 227 35.30 -32.47 7.41
CA GLN A 227 35.43 -32.75 5.99
C GLN A 227 35.10 -31.53 5.16
N ASN A 228 33.95 -30.88 5.43
CA ASN A 228 33.51 -29.72 4.67
C ASN A 228 34.45 -28.50 4.84
N TYR A 229 34.88 -28.21 6.07
CA TYR A 229 35.68 -27.02 6.33
C TYR A 229 37.17 -27.21 6.11
N PHE A 230 37.71 -28.40 6.39
CA PHE A 230 39.17 -28.64 6.37
C PHE A 230 39.59 -29.68 5.37
N GLY A 231 38.66 -30.48 4.83
CA GLY A 231 38.96 -31.60 3.91
C GLY A 231 39.74 -32.76 4.58
N LYS A 232 39.48 -33.00 5.88
CA LYS A 232 40.15 -34.08 6.66
C LYS A 232 39.21 -34.62 7.76
N SER A 233 39.53 -35.83 8.26
CA SER A 233 38.83 -36.44 9.37
C SER A 233 38.98 -35.62 10.65
N VAL A 234 38.01 -35.74 11.55
CA VAL A 234 38.03 -35.15 12.91
C VAL A 234 39.24 -35.62 13.70
N SER A 235 39.72 -36.86 13.49
CA SER A 235 40.87 -37.39 14.14
C SER A 235 42.18 -36.63 13.84
N ASP A 236 42.24 -35.89 12.70
CA ASP A 236 43.44 -35.25 12.17
C ASP A 236 43.47 -33.74 12.40
N ILE A 237 42.47 -33.17 13.11
CA ILE A 237 42.40 -31.73 13.33
C ILE A 237 43.38 -31.26 14.42
N ASN A 238 43.93 -30.08 14.21
CA ASN A 238 44.81 -29.41 15.14
C ASN A 238 44.07 -28.46 16.13
N LEU A 239 44.81 -27.82 17.04
CA LEU A 239 44.24 -26.92 18.05
C LEU A 239 43.47 -25.73 17.44
N ALA A 240 43.94 -25.14 16.34
CA ALA A 240 43.26 -23.99 15.72
C ALA A 240 41.92 -24.40 15.10
N GLU A 241 41.87 -25.56 14.44
CA GLU A 241 40.68 -26.16 13.84
C GLU A 241 39.69 -26.66 14.94
N ALA A 242 40.18 -27.32 15.97
CA ALA A 242 39.40 -27.75 17.10
C ALA A 242 38.71 -26.58 17.81
N ALA A 243 39.42 -25.45 17.98
CA ALA A 243 38.84 -24.23 18.56
C ALA A 243 37.76 -23.60 17.67
N LEU A 244 37.92 -23.67 16.32
CA LEU A 244 36.91 -23.22 15.38
C LEU A 244 35.66 -24.09 15.49
N ILE A 245 35.79 -25.40 15.36
CA ILE A 245 34.69 -26.38 15.50
C ILE A 245 33.92 -26.17 16.82
N ALA A 246 34.66 -26.09 17.97
CA ALA A 246 34.04 -25.88 19.27
C ALA A 246 33.32 -24.51 19.38
N GLY A 247 33.74 -23.54 18.57
CA GLY A 247 33.13 -22.21 18.48
C GLY A 247 31.80 -22.23 17.78
N ILE A 248 31.65 -23.02 16.74
CA ILE A 248 30.45 -23.10 15.87
C ILE A 248 29.23 -23.61 16.64
N TYR A 249 29.40 -24.52 17.62
CA TYR A 249 28.25 -25.08 18.38
C TYR A 249 27.32 -24.03 19.01
N GLN A 250 27.82 -22.84 19.35
CA GLN A 250 27.00 -21.80 19.98
C GLN A 250 25.91 -21.25 19.04
N ALA A 251 26.27 -20.98 17.79
CA ALA A 251 25.38 -20.41 16.78
C ALA A 251 25.92 -20.70 15.37
N PRO A 252 25.67 -21.89 14.83
CA PRO A 252 26.23 -22.31 13.54
C PRO A 252 25.96 -21.34 12.40
N GLY A 253 24.73 -20.78 12.31
CA GLY A 253 24.36 -19.80 11.30
C GLY A 253 25.03 -18.43 11.43
N SER A 254 25.70 -18.13 12.55
CA SER A 254 26.42 -16.86 12.77
C SER A 254 27.93 -17.02 12.78
N TYR A 255 28.40 -18.25 12.96
CA TYR A 255 29.83 -18.58 13.06
C TYR A 255 30.30 -19.55 11.98
N ASP A 256 29.50 -19.65 10.90
CA ASP A 256 29.93 -20.39 9.71
C ASP A 256 31.16 -19.74 9.11
N PRO A 257 32.33 -20.46 9.04
CA PRO A 257 33.60 -19.85 8.64
C PRO A 257 33.64 -19.52 7.15
N THR A 258 32.76 -20.09 6.34
CA THR A 258 32.68 -19.83 4.90
C THR A 258 31.84 -18.58 4.60
N LEU A 259 30.83 -18.33 5.41
CA LEU A 259 29.92 -17.17 5.27
C LEU A 259 30.38 -15.97 6.10
N TYR A 260 30.83 -16.20 7.33
CA TYR A 260 31.14 -15.15 8.32
C TYR A 260 32.53 -15.36 8.92
N PRO A 261 33.62 -15.33 8.11
CA PRO A 261 34.95 -15.67 8.58
C PRO A 261 35.46 -14.78 9.72
N GLU A 262 35.08 -13.52 9.74
CA GLU A 262 35.47 -12.59 10.82
C GLU A 262 34.78 -12.94 12.16
N SER A 263 33.46 -13.21 12.13
CA SER A 263 32.72 -13.63 13.31
C SER A 263 33.19 -14.99 13.82
N ALA A 264 33.49 -15.91 12.91
CA ALA A 264 34.05 -17.21 13.23
C ALA A 264 35.46 -17.08 13.88
N GLU A 265 36.30 -16.15 13.38
CA GLU A 265 37.61 -15.87 13.96
C GLU A 265 37.51 -15.30 15.38
N GLU A 266 36.62 -14.31 15.61
CA GLU A 266 36.41 -13.74 16.95
C GLU A 266 35.93 -14.82 17.94
N ARG A 267 35.03 -15.68 17.48
CA ARG A 267 34.51 -16.79 18.29
C ARG A 267 35.59 -17.82 18.59
N ARG A 268 36.39 -18.22 17.59
CA ARG A 268 37.55 -19.11 17.76
C ARG A 268 38.53 -18.58 18.78
N GLN A 269 38.87 -17.29 18.75
CA GLN A 269 39.76 -16.67 19.75
C GLN A 269 39.11 -16.70 21.13
N THR A 270 37.78 -16.56 21.24
CA THR A 270 37.07 -16.72 22.50
C THR A 270 37.24 -18.15 23.07
N VAL A 271 37.16 -19.17 22.21
CA VAL A 271 37.38 -20.57 22.60
C VAL A 271 38.81 -20.77 23.11
N LEU A 272 39.82 -20.32 22.38
CA LEU A 272 41.23 -20.41 22.79
C LEU A 272 41.49 -19.75 24.17
N ASN A 273 40.87 -18.58 24.40
CA ASN A 273 40.92 -17.89 25.70
C ASN A 273 40.24 -18.70 26.84
N LEU A 274 39.15 -19.40 26.54
CA LEU A 274 38.48 -20.29 27.50
C LEU A 274 39.32 -21.53 27.78
N MET A 275 39.99 -22.11 26.80
CA MET A 275 40.92 -23.24 26.96
C MET A 275 42.07 -22.88 27.87
N VAL A 276 42.71 -21.70 27.71
CA VAL A 276 43.75 -21.19 28.60
C VAL A 276 43.20 -21.01 30.02
N ARG A 277 42.04 -20.32 30.13
CA ARG A 277 41.39 -20.03 31.39
C ARG A 277 41.08 -21.27 32.23
N HIS A 278 40.76 -22.38 31.57
CA HIS A 278 40.40 -23.64 32.23
C HIS A 278 41.62 -24.60 32.32
N GLY A 279 42.79 -24.20 31.84
CA GLY A 279 44.05 -24.94 31.98
C GLY A 279 44.22 -26.10 31.02
N TYR A 280 43.49 -26.11 29.90
CA TYR A 280 43.65 -27.13 28.83
C TYR A 280 44.81 -26.84 27.91
N ILE A 281 45.15 -25.56 27.69
CA ILE A 281 46.33 -25.14 26.92
C ILE A 281 47.08 -24.03 27.64
N THR A 282 48.33 -23.85 27.26
CA THR A 282 49.18 -22.73 27.72
C THR A 282 48.95 -21.47 26.89
N GLU A 283 49.42 -20.32 27.38
CA GLU A 283 49.37 -19.07 26.65
C GLU A 283 50.20 -19.13 25.32
N GLU A 284 51.31 -19.90 25.35
CA GLU A 284 52.17 -20.09 24.17
C GLU A 284 51.46 -20.91 23.07
N GLU A 285 50.75 -21.99 23.42
CA GLU A 285 49.96 -22.80 22.52
C GLU A 285 48.80 -21.99 21.90
N LYS A 286 48.14 -21.14 22.73
CA LYS A 286 47.12 -20.23 22.21
C LYS A 286 47.69 -19.27 21.16
N GLU A 287 48.82 -18.63 21.44
CA GLU A 287 49.40 -17.69 20.44
C GLU A 287 49.86 -18.38 19.16
N ILE A 288 50.34 -19.64 19.26
CA ILE A 288 50.62 -20.43 18.05
C ILE A 288 49.33 -20.68 17.23
N ALA A 289 48.27 -21.17 17.91
CA ALA A 289 46.99 -21.46 17.23
C ALA A 289 46.34 -20.19 16.65
N LYS A 290 46.47 -19.05 17.33
CA LYS A 290 45.94 -17.77 16.89
C LYS A 290 46.55 -17.28 15.57
N ASN A 291 47.83 -17.62 15.28
CA ASN A 291 48.49 -17.27 14.03
C ASN A 291 47.95 -18.07 12.79
N LEU A 292 47.18 -19.13 13.04
CA LEU A 292 46.45 -19.90 12.04
C LEU A 292 45.00 -19.35 11.98
N THR A 293 44.85 -18.24 11.33
CA THR A 293 43.51 -17.55 11.19
C THR A 293 42.55 -18.38 10.34
N VAL A 294 41.24 -18.12 10.43
CA VAL A 294 40.18 -18.89 9.74
C VAL A 294 40.45 -19.01 8.26
N ASP A 295 40.89 -17.96 7.59
CA ASP A 295 41.22 -17.91 6.16
C ASP A 295 42.39 -18.86 5.76
N LYS A 296 43.22 -19.27 6.72
CA LYS A 296 44.34 -20.17 6.51
C LYS A 296 44.01 -21.62 6.80
N ILE A 297 42.98 -21.89 7.56
CA ILE A 297 42.64 -23.25 7.98
C ILE A 297 41.46 -23.85 7.22
N ILE A 298 40.59 -23.02 6.65
CA ILE A 298 39.51 -23.54 5.81
C ILE A 298 39.97 -23.91 4.41
N ASN A 299 39.43 -25.01 3.88
CA ASN A 299 39.65 -25.47 2.52
C ASN A 299 38.28 -25.68 1.83
N PRO A 300 37.72 -24.65 1.21
CA PRO A 300 36.35 -24.65 0.71
C PRO A 300 36.10 -25.59 -0.49
N ASN A 301 37.14 -26.25 -1.05
CA ASN A 301 36.98 -27.05 -2.25
C ASN A 301 36.55 -28.53 -2.01
N ASN A 302 36.23 -28.91 -0.78
CA ASN A 302 35.89 -30.29 -0.41
C ASN A 302 34.42 -30.50 0.05
N ALA A 303 33.53 -29.59 -0.25
CA ALA A 303 32.10 -29.75 0.05
C ALA A 303 31.44 -30.74 -0.93
N ASP A 304 31.61 -32.04 -0.72
CA ASP A 304 30.91 -33.12 -1.42
C ASP A 304 30.13 -34.00 -0.45
N GLY A 305 29.34 -33.40 0.39
CA GLY A 305 28.41 -34.03 1.31
C GLY A 305 27.02 -33.40 1.19
N SER A 306 26.50 -33.38 -0.03
CA SER A 306 25.20 -32.77 -0.28
C SER A 306 24.05 -33.63 0.27
N ASP A 307 23.21 -33.02 1.14
CA ASP A 307 21.81 -33.44 1.22
C ASP A 307 21.27 -33.60 -0.19
N GLN A 308 20.47 -34.61 -0.45
CA GLN A 308 19.85 -34.81 -1.76
C GLN A 308 18.69 -33.79 -1.89
N ILE A 309 19.05 -32.48 -1.88
CA ILE A 309 18.13 -31.41 -2.16
C ILE A 309 18.27 -31.03 -3.62
N ASP A 310 17.18 -31.16 -4.37
CA ASP A 310 17.13 -30.57 -5.69
C ASP A 310 17.30 -29.04 -5.57
N SER A 311 18.37 -28.50 -6.14
CA SER A 311 18.71 -27.07 -6.09
C SER A 311 17.56 -26.15 -6.55
N ARG A 312 16.63 -26.67 -7.35
CA ARG A 312 15.43 -25.96 -7.77
C ARG A 312 14.49 -25.61 -6.61
N TYR A 313 14.52 -26.37 -5.52
CA TYR A 313 13.58 -26.28 -4.40
C TYR A 313 14.21 -25.86 -3.08
N LYS A 314 15.52 -25.61 -3.08
CA LYS A 314 16.30 -25.27 -1.90
C LYS A 314 15.68 -24.13 -1.06
N ASP A 315 15.37 -23.00 -1.68
CA ASP A 315 14.82 -21.81 -0.99
C ASP A 315 13.50 -22.12 -0.25
N PHE A 316 12.65 -22.93 -0.89
CA PHE A 316 11.40 -23.35 -0.28
C PHE A 316 11.63 -24.32 0.87
N ILE A 317 12.53 -25.28 0.71
CA ILE A 317 12.87 -26.28 1.72
C ILE A 317 13.46 -25.62 2.97
N ASP A 318 14.38 -24.68 2.81
CA ASP A 318 14.92 -23.91 3.92
C ASP A 318 13.82 -23.15 4.68
N THR A 319 12.87 -22.58 3.95
CA THR A 319 11.68 -21.93 4.55
C THR A 319 10.80 -22.93 5.30
N VAL A 320 10.59 -24.14 4.77
CA VAL A 320 9.85 -25.22 5.43
C VAL A 320 10.50 -25.64 6.74
N VAL A 321 11.83 -25.80 6.72
CA VAL A 321 12.60 -26.17 7.93
C VAL A 321 12.44 -25.12 9.03
N GLU A 322 12.50 -23.84 8.70
CA GLU A 322 12.27 -22.77 9.66
C GLU A 322 10.83 -22.75 10.19
N ASP A 323 9.85 -22.86 9.31
CA ASP A 323 8.43 -22.87 9.68
C ASP A 323 8.08 -24.05 10.59
N ILE A 324 8.65 -25.26 10.32
CA ILE A 324 8.49 -26.42 11.19
C ILE A 324 9.13 -26.17 12.57
N LYS A 325 10.34 -25.64 12.61
CA LYS A 325 11.01 -25.30 13.88
C LYS A 325 10.19 -24.34 14.72
N ASP A 326 9.65 -23.30 14.08
CA ASP A 326 8.85 -22.29 14.78
C ASP A 326 7.52 -22.85 15.31
N LYS A 327 6.82 -23.65 14.49
CA LYS A 327 5.50 -24.17 14.84
C LYS A 327 5.51 -25.42 15.72
N THR A 328 6.55 -26.25 15.63
CA THR A 328 6.63 -27.53 16.36
C THR A 328 7.76 -27.58 17.38
N GLY A 329 8.78 -26.77 17.22
CA GLY A 329 10.01 -26.78 18.00
C GLY A 329 10.99 -27.89 17.59
N TYR A 330 10.64 -28.75 16.63
CA TYR A 330 11.50 -29.81 16.13
C TYR A 330 12.27 -29.39 14.89
N ASN A 331 13.50 -29.88 14.75
CA ASN A 331 14.32 -29.64 13.60
C ASN A 331 14.24 -30.84 12.64
N PRO A 332 13.79 -30.67 11.39
CA PRO A 332 13.68 -31.75 10.39
C PRO A 332 14.99 -32.46 10.06
N TYR A 333 16.12 -31.82 10.26
CA TYR A 333 17.43 -32.44 10.05
C TYR A 333 17.85 -33.42 11.16
N THR A 334 17.29 -33.25 12.34
CA THR A 334 17.63 -34.07 13.52
C THR A 334 16.49 -34.94 14.01
N THR A 335 15.26 -34.63 13.64
CA THR A 335 14.05 -35.36 13.94
C THR A 335 13.47 -35.89 12.65
N PRO A 336 13.55 -37.21 12.37
CA PRO A 336 13.07 -37.81 11.13
C PRO A 336 11.57 -37.63 10.93
N MET A 337 11.19 -37.08 9.76
CA MET A 337 9.81 -36.76 9.43
C MET A 337 9.46 -37.07 7.99
N LEU A 338 8.21 -37.41 7.73
CA LEU A 338 7.62 -37.27 6.40
C LEU A 338 6.89 -35.93 6.39
N ILE A 339 7.35 -34.98 5.56
CA ILE A 339 6.89 -33.60 5.53
C ILE A 339 6.10 -33.37 4.26
N TYR A 340 4.82 -33.06 4.37
CA TYR A 340 3.93 -32.74 3.24
C TYR A 340 3.81 -31.24 3.15
N THR A 341 4.49 -30.65 2.17
CA THR A 341 4.55 -29.20 2.00
C THR A 341 3.41 -28.66 1.15
N THR A 342 3.32 -27.34 1.10
CA THR A 342 2.40 -26.58 0.25
C THR A 342 3.01 -26.16 -1.09
N MET A 343 4.25 -26.56 -1.37
CA MET A 343 5.00 -26.13 -2.55
C MET A 343 4.32 -26.55 -3.86
N ASP A 344 4.12 -25.59 -4.74
CA ASP A 344 3.81 -25.84 -6.16
C ASP A 344 5.15 -25.95 -6.92
N SER A 345 5.51 -27.15 -7.33
CA SER A 345 6.82 -27.44 -7.95
C SER A 345 7.08 -26.58 -9.20
N ALA A 346 6.05 -26.35 -10.02
CA ALA A 346 6.21 -25.55 -11.24
C ALA A 346 6.43 -24.06 -10.94
N LYS A 347 5.71 -23.49 -9.96
CA LYS A 347 5.88 -22.10 -9.54
C LYS A 347 7.23 -21.90 -8.85
N GLN A 348 7.64 -22.86 -8.00
CA GLN A 348 8.92 -22.79 -7.32
C GLN A 348 10.07 -22.86 -8.34
N GLU A 349 10.05 -23.80 -9.27
CA GLU A 349 11.07 -23.88 -10.34
C GLU A 349 11.10 -22.59 -11.16
N TYR A 350 9.95 -21.99 -11.45
CA TYR A 350 9.89 -20.72 -12.17
C TYR A 350 10.53 -19.58 -11.38
N VAL A 351 10.26 -19.48 -10.08
CA VAL A 351 10.86 -18.48 -9.19
C VAL A 351 12.38 -18.69 -9.10
N THR A 352 12.83 -19.92 -8.92
CA THR A 352 14.27 -20.26 -8.89
C THR A 352 14.97 -19.87 -10.19
N ASN A 353 14.31 -20.09 -11.35
CA ASN A 353 14.85 -19.69 -12.66
C ASN A 353 14.90 -18.16 -12.85
N LEU A 354 14.10 -17.40 -12.13
CA LEU A 354 14.27 -15.95 -12.07
C LEU A 354 15.47 -15.57 -11.20
N MET A 355 15.58 -16.17 -10.01
CA MET A 355 16.62 -15.85 -9.03
C MET A 355 18.02 -16.18 -9.55
N ASN A 356 18.21 -17.30 -10.25
CA ASN A 356 19.49 -17.70 -10.82
C ASN A 356 19.83 -17.02 -12.18
N GLY A 357 18.95 -16.12 -12.68
CA GLY A 357 19.21 -15.39 -13.92
C GLY A 357 18.82 -16.11 -15.21
N THR A 358 18.25 -17.32 -15.16
CA THR A 358 17.82 -18.06 -16.37
C THR A 358 16.69 -17.33 -17.12
N ASN A 359 15.72 -16.81 -16.39
CA ASN A 359 14.52 -16.13 -16.94
C ASN A 359 14.50 -14.61 -16.67
N PHE A 360 15.55 -14.06 -16.09
CA PHE A 360 15.66 -12.65 -15.78
C PHE A 360 17.11 -12.16 -15.83
N ASN A 361 17.36 -11.06 -16.54
CA ASN A 361 18.69 -10.45 -16.59
C ASN A 361 18.84 -9.48 -15.41
N TRP A 362 19.67 -9.86 -14.46
CA TRP A 362 19.99 -9.04 -13.31
C TRP A 362 20.95 -7.90 -13.66
N GLU A 363 20.83 -6.79 -12.96
CA GLU A 363 21.64 -5.59 -13.20
C GLU A 363 23.14 -5.81 -12.92
N ASN A 364 23.43 -6.54 -11.84
CA ASN A 364 24.79 -6.95 -11.44
C ASN A 364 24.73 -8.14 -10.46
N ASP A 365 25.89 -8.64 -10.03
CA ASP A 365 25.98 -9.81 -9.16
C ASP A 365 25.74 -9.50 -7.68
N LYS A 366 25.72 -8.21 -7.28
CA LYS A 366 25.53 -7.77 -5.88
C LYS A 366 24.06 -7.55 -5.52
N VAL A 367 23.20 -7.24 -6.49
CA VAL A 367 21.78 -6.99 -6.23
C VAL A 367 21.09 -8.26 -5.72
N GLN A 368 20.28 -8.10 -4.69
CA GLN A 368 19.51 -9.16 -4.05
C GLN A 368 18.00 -8.97 -4.28
N ALA A 369 17.24 -10.03 -4.07
CA ALA A 369 15.79 -9.99 -4.05
C ALA A 369 15.22 -11.03 -3.09
N GLY A 370 14.05 -10.73 -2.53
CA GLY A 370 13.19 -11.67 -1.83
C GLY A 370 11.85 -11.76 -2.51
N ILE A 371 11.32 -12.97 -2.68
CA ILE A 371 10.03 -13.24 -3.34
C ILE A 371 9.21 -14.18 -2.47
N ALA A 372 7.93 -13.87 -2.26
CA ALA A 372 6.96 -14.80 -1.69
C ALA A 372 5.71 -14.87 -2.55
N VAL A 373 5.18 -16.08 -2.73
CA VAL A 373 3.94 -16.36 -3.47
C VAL A 373 2.99 -17.16 -2.58
N ILE A 374 1.76 -16.66 -2.41
CA ILE A 374 0.73 -17.22 -1.52
C ILE A 374 -0.51 -17.57 -2.34
N ASP A 375 -1.11 -18.72 -2.07
CA ASP A 375 -2.45 -19.07 -2.52
C ASP A 375 -3.48 -18.33 -1.64
N ASN A 376 -4.26 -17.45 -2.25
CA ASN A 376 -5.23 -16.61 -1.55
C ASN A 376 -6.40 -17.41 -0.94
N ASN A 377 -6.69 -18.61 -1.45
CA ASN A 377 -7.81 -19.42 -0.97
C ASN A 377 -7.48 -20.14 0.35
N THR A 378 -6.21 -20.44 0.55
CA THR A 378 -5.73 -21.27 1.68
C THR A 378 -4.80 -20.54 2.63
N GLY A 379 -4.09 -19.49 2.16
CA GLY A 379 -2.98 -18.84 2.86
C GLY A 379 -1.66 -19.62 2.77
N ALA A 380 -1.63 -20.70 2.00
CA ALA A 380 -0.44 -21.52 1.81
C ALA A 380 0.63 -20.79 1.02
N VAL A 381 1.88 -20.88 1.46
CA VAL A 381 3.04 -20.45 0.68
C VAL A 381 3.29 -21.50 -0.41
N VAL A 382 3.29 -21.08 -1.67
CA VAL A 382 3.44 -22.00 -2.82
C VAL A 382 4.77 -21.88 -3.54
N ALA A 383 5.47 -20.75 -3.39
CA ALA A 383 6.83 -20.56 -3.91
C ALA A 383 7.56 -19.45 -3.13
N VAL A 384 8.89 -19.58 -3.03
CA VAL A 384 9.77 -18.64 -2.34
C VAL A 384 11.05 -18.42 -3.17
N GLY A 385 11.51 -17.16 -3.24
CA GLY A 385 12.86 -16.83 -3.71
C GLY A 385 13.62 -16.18 -2.55
N ALA A 386 14.54 -16.89 -1.97
CA ALA A 386 15.20 -16.53 -0.70
C ALA A 386 16.39 -15.58 -0.88
N GLY A 387 16.90 -15.42 -2.10
CA GLY A 387 18.08 -14.61 -2.41
C GLY A 387 18.78 -15.08 -3.67
N ARG A 388 19.85 -14.38 -4.05
CA ARG A 388 20.67 -14.70 -5.21
C ARG A 388 22.06 -15.11 -4.79
N ASN A 389 22.70 -15.97 -5.61
CA ASN A 389 24.09 -16.41 -5.42
C ASN A 389 24.34 -17.02 -4.02
N GLN A 390 23.29 -17.68 -3.47
CA GLN A 390 23.38 -18.36 -2.17
C GLN A 390 23.62 -19.86 -2.44
N GLU A 391 24.82 -20.32 -2.20
CA GLU A 391 25.19 -21.73 -2.37
C GLU A 391 24.89 -22.56 -1.12
N ASP A 392 24.84 -21.91 0.06
CA ASP A 392 24.70 -22.58 1.36
C ASP A 392 23.25 -22.90 1.72
N GLN A 393 23.07 -24.05 2.40
CA GLN A 393 21.80 -24.43 3.01
C GLN A 393 21.58 -23.60 4.29
N MET A 394 20.29 -23.27 4.55
CA MET A 394 19.90 -22.43 5.73
C MET A 394 20.59 -21.07 5.76
N GLY A 395 20.92 -20.53 4.56
CA GLY A 395 21.47 -19.19 4.44
C GLY A 395 20.48 -18.09 4.77
N TRP A 396 20.89 -16.82 4.54
CA TRP A 396 20.02 -15.65 4.80
C TRP A 396 18.83 -15.61 3.82
N ASN A 397 17.60 -15.68 4.35
CA ASN A 397 16.38 -15.72 3.55
C ASN A 397 15.74 -14.32 3.40
N TYR A 398 15.90 -13.70 2.23
CA TYR A 398 15.35 -12.37 1.96
C TYR A 398 13.82 -12.36 1.84
N ALA A 399 13.17 -13.51 1.71
CA ALA A 399 11.72 -13.59 1.71
C ALA A 399 11.10 -13.53 3.11
N THR A 400 11.84 -13.96 4.15
CA THR A 400 11.30 -14.15 5.51
C THR A 400 12.06 -13.39 6.60
N MET A 401 13.40 -13.22 6.46
CA MET A 401 14.25 -12.72 7.54
C MET A 401 14.49 -11.22 7.52
N ILE A 402 14.40 -10.57 6.35
CA ILE A 402 14.61 -9.11 6.28
C ILE A 402 13.54 -8.35 7.04
N ARG A 403 13.93 -7.15 7.52
CA ARG A 403 13.02 -6.17 8.13
C ARG A 403 13.26 -4.83 7.47
N LYS A 404 12.42 -4.49 6.50
CA LYS A 404 12.62 -3.34 5.61
C LYS A 404 11.41 -2.42 5.57
N HIS A 405 11.65 -1.17 5.19
CA HIS A 405 10.61 -0.19 4.90
C HIS A 405 9.90 -0.56 3.60
N ILE A 406 8.57 -0.71 3.64
CA ILE A 406 7.79 -1.15 2.47
C ILE A 406 7.40 -0.01 1.52
N GLY A 407 7.70 1.23 1.89
CA GLY A 407 7.36 2.40 1.08
C GLY A 407 5.88 2.46 0.73
N SER A 408 5.57 2.94 -0.45
CA SER A 408 4.19 3.15 -0.90
C SER A 408 3.32 1.88 -1.01
N THR A 409 3.86 0.66 -0.81
CA THR A 409 3.02 -0.54 -0.66
C THR A 409 2.22 -0.51 0.64
N ALA A 410 2.57 0.36 1.59
CA ALA A 410 1.82 0.63 2.82
C ALA A 410 0.43 1.26 2.57
N LYS A 411 0.26 2.06 1.51
CA LYS A 411 -0.93 2.88 1.28
C LYS A 411 -2.26 2.12 1.29
N PRO A 412 -2.41 0.95 0.64
CA PRO A 412 -3.62 0.14 0.78
C PRO A 412 -3.84 -0.40 2.19
N LEU A 413 -2.76 -0.61 2.96
CA LEU A 413 -2.77 -1.28 4.26
C LEU A 413 -3.04 -0.29 5.41
N TYR A 414 -2.38 0.87 5.41
CA TYR A 414 -2.40 1.83 6.52
C TYR A 414 -3.37 2.99 6.31
N ASP A 415 -3.67 3.36 5.05
CA ASP A 415 -4.43 4.56 4.73
C ASP A 415 -5.83 4.23 4.23
N TYR A 416 -5.91 3.67 3.01
CA TYR A 416 -7.16 3.55 2.27
C TYR A 416 -8.02 2.37 2.71
N GLY A 417 -7.41 1.21 3.04
CA GLY A 417 -8.12 0.05 3.55
C GLY A 417 -8.87 0.35 4.85
N PRO A 418 -8.19 0.84 5.90
CA PRO A 418 -8.85 1.27 7.13
C PRO A 418 -9.93 2.34 6.91
N LEU A 419 -9.67 3.32 6.04
CA LEU A 419 -10.63 4.40 5.79
C LEU A 419 -11.91 3.88 5.10
N ILE A 420 -11.76 2.95 4.17
CA ILE A 420 -12.92 2.28 3.55
C ILE A 420 -13.64 1.42 4.58
N GLU A 421 -12.90 0.67 5.43
CA GLU A 421 -13.51 -0.25 6.40
C GLU A 421 -14.29 0.48 7.48
N TYR A 422 -13.69 1.45 8.13
CA TYR A 422 -14.24 2.07 9.33
C TYR A 422 -14.99 3.37 9.10
N GLU A 423 -14.64 4.13 8.04
CA GLU A 423 -15.23 5.43 7.74
C GLU A 423 -16.11 5.43 6.48
N ASN A 424 -16.33 4.25 5.88
CA ASN A 424 -17.14 4.06 4.66
C ASN A 424 -16.73 4.98 3.51
N ALA A 425 -15.43 5.23 3.36
CA ALA A 425 -14.95 6.00 2.22
C ALA A 425 -15.23 5.26 0.92
N SER A 426 -15.64 6.02 -0.11
CA SER A 426 -15.76 5.50 -1.47
C SER A 426 -14.43 5.57 -2.20
N THR A 427 -14.29 4.84 -3.31
CA THR A 427 -13.13 4.97 -4.19
C THR A 427 -13.04 6.34 -4.85
N TYR A 428 -14.14 7.08 -4.85
CA TYR A 428 -14.22 8.47 -5.29
C TYR A 428 -13.66 9.45 -4.28
N ARG A 429 -13.64 9.18 -2.97
CA ARG A 429 -13.35 10.19 -1.95
C ARG A 429 -12.29 11.20 -2.42
N LEU A 430 -12.67 12.49 -2.36
CA LEU A 430 -11.87 13.56 -2.96
C LEU A 430 -10.84 14.11 -1.97
N TYR A 431 -9.61 14.27 -2.44
CA TYR A 431 -8.50 14.91 -1.73
C TYR A 431 -7.98 16.11 -2.52
N TYR A 432 -7.37 17.05 -1.83
CA TYR A 432 -6.60 18.11 -2.44
C TYR A 432 -5.11 17.87 -2.20
N ASP A 433 -4.38 17.58 -3.27
CA ASP A 433 -2.94 17.35 -3.27
C ASP A 433 -2.23 18.69 -3.40
N GLU A 434 -1.82 19.24 -2.27
CA GLU A 434 -1.25 20.57 -2.06
C GLU A 434 -0.06 20.51 -1.10
N PRO A 435 0.79 21.56 -0.93
CA PRO A 435 1.80 21.61 0.13
C PRO A 435 1.21 21.27 1.50
N TYR A 436 1.79 20.28 2.19
CA TYR A 436 1.24 19.73 3.41
C TYR A 436 2.35 19.34 4.40
N SER A 437 1.99 19.03 5.65
CA SER A 437 2.91 18.64 6.71
C SER A 437 2.28 17.56 7.59
N TYR A 438 3.14 16.78 8.22
CA TYR A 438 2.79 15.92 9.34
C TYR A 438 2.25 16.76 10.52
N SER A 439 1.64 16.10 11.49
CA SER A 439 1.08 16.78 12.68
C SER A 439 2.11 17.50 13.54
N ASP A 440 3.37 17.09 13.48
CA ASP A 440 4.51 17.74 14.14
C ASP A 440 5.04 18.99 13.40
N GLY A 441 4.48 19.27 12.21
CA GLY A 441 4.89 20.39 11.35
C GLY A 441 5.96 20.05 10.32
N THR A 442 6.54 18.84 10.33
CA THR A 442 7.52 18.39 9.34
C THR A 442 6.87 18.35 7.94
N PRO A 443 7.43 18.99 6.91
CA PRO A 443 6.85 18.98 5.58
C PRO A 443 6.93 17.61 4.93
N ILE A 444 5.89 17.24 4.17
CA ILE A 444 5.87 16.05 3.32
C ILE A 444 5.83 16.44 1.85
N SER A 445 6.59 15.74 1.03
CA SER A 445 6.62 15.92 -0.42
C SER A 445 6.09 14.70 -1.14
N ASN A 446 5.51 14.91 -2.32
CA ASN A 446 5.27 13.83 -3.26
C ASN A 446 6.58 13.41 -3.95
N TRP A 447 6.60 12.20 -4.48
CA TRP A 447 7.79 11.60 -5.12
C TRP A 447 8.36 12.42 -6.31
N ASP A 448 7.54 13.25 -6.95
CA ASP A 448 7.91 14.12 -8.08
C ASP A 448 8.04 15.59 -7.68
N ASN A 449 7.99 15.91 -6.39
CA ASN A 449 7.94 17.27 -5.83
C ASN A 449 6.81 18.16 -6.42
N GLY A 450 5.84 17.55 -7.10
CA GLY A 450 4.70 18.22 -7.72
C GLY A 450 3.39 17.96 -6.98
N TYR A 451 2.35 18.68 -7.38
CA TYR A 451 1.00 18.55 -6.83
C TYR A 451 -0.02 18.37 -7.97
N LYS A 452 -1.05 17.56 -7.72
CA LYS A 452 -2.10 17.25 -8.70
C LYS A 452 -3.39 18.05 -8.48
N GLY A 453 -3.50 18.83 -7.41
CA GLY A 453 -4.74 19.51 -7.06
C GLY A 453 -5.81 18.52 -6.59
N LEU A 454 -7.06 18.74 -7.02
CA LEU A 454 -8.16 17.84 -6.67
C LEU A 454 -8.01 16.49 -7.34
N ILE A 455 -8.04 15.43 -6.55
CA ILE A 455 -7.78 14.05 -6.99
C ILE A 455 -8.61 13.06 -6.16
N THR A 456 -9.17 12.04 -6.81
CA THR A 456 -9.89 10.97 -6.10
C THR A 456 -8.94 10.01 -5.37
N MET A 457 -9.45 9.28 -4.39
CA MET A 457 -8.72 8.21 -3.69
C MET A 457 -8.12 7.21 -4.69
N ARG A 458 -8.92 6.75 -5.66
CA ARG A 458 -8.47 5.84 -6.72
C ARG A 458 -7.29 6.42 -7.48
N GLU A 459 -7.40 7.64 -7.95
CA GLU A 459 -6.35 8.29 -8.74
C GLU A 459 -5.11 8.60 -7.87
N ALA A 460 -5.31 8.98 -6.61
CA ALA A 460 -4.22 9.22 -5.66
C ALA A 460 -3.41 7.94 -5.40
N LEU A 461 -4.07 6.78 -5.23
CA LEU A 461 -3.40 5.48 -5.13
C LEU A 461 -2.72 5.11 -6.45
N ARG A 462 -3.40 5.31 -7.61
CA ARG A 462 -2.88 4.99 -8.93
C ARG A 462 -1.54 5.65 -9.20
N VAL A 463 -1.42 6.95 -8.94
CA VAL A 463 -0.18 7.72 -9.16
C VAL A 463 0.65 7.90 -7.88
N SER A 464 0.32 7.12 -6.83
CA SER A 464 1.12 6.99 -5.60
C SER A 464 1.40 8.30 -4.85
N ARG A 465 0.38 9.21 -4.72
CA ARG A 465 0.56 10.48 -4.01
C ARG A 465 0.75 10.28 -2.51
N ASN A 466 1.73 10.97 -1.93
CA ASN A 466 2.04 10.88 -0.50
C ASN A 466 1.09 11.73 0.34
N ILE A 467 0.76 12.93 -0.14
CA ILE A 467 -0.08 13.87 0.61
C ILE A 467 -1.51 13.37 0.78
N PRO A 468 -2.22 12.89 -0.27
CA PRO A 468 -3.51 12.25 -0.10
C PRO A 468 -3.48 11.03 0.82
N ALA A 469 -2.39 10.23 0.79
CA ALA A 469 -2.21 9.10 1.68
C ALA A 469 -2.11 9.53 3.15
N LEU A 470 -1.26 10.51 3.47
CA LEU A 470 -1.17 11.07 4.81
C LEU A 470 -2.51 11.65 5.29
N LYS A 471 -3.22 12.40 4.42
CA LYS A 471 -4.57 12.93 4.75
C LYS A 471 -5.56 11.80 5.03
N ALA A 472 -5.50 10.68 4.31
CA ALA A 472 -6.32 9.50 4.55
C ALA A 472 -5.97 8.84 5.88
N PHE A 473 -4.68 8.67 6.18
CA PHE A 473 -4.21 8.17 7.47
C PHE A 473 -4.74 9.02 8.64
N GLN A 474 -4.57 10.34 8.58
CA GLN A 474 -5.02 11.28 9.61
C GLN A 474 -6.55 11.33 9.79
N GLN A 475 -7.34 10.92 8.80
CA GLN A 475 -8.80 10.80 8.91
C GLN A 475 -9.24 9.54 9.64
N ASN A 476 -8.36 8.55 9.77
CA ASN A 476 -8.62 7.34 10.55
C ASN A 476 -8.31 7.56 12.03
N LYS A 477 -8.98 6.80 12.89
CA LYS A 477 -8.54 6.65 14.29
C LYS A 477 -7.32 5.75 14.33
N ASN A 478 -6.30 6.14 15.08
CA ASN A 478 -5.04 5.37 15.20
C ASN A 478 -5.28 3.92 15.65
N ASP A 479 -6.19 3.70 16.61
CA ASP A 479 -6.59 2.35 17.05
C ASP A 479 -7.17 1.49 15.92
N ASN A 480 -7.95 2.09 15.01
CA ASN A 480 -8.50 1.38 13.85
C ASN A 480 -7.38 0.97 12.89
N ILE A 481 -6.43 1.87 12.62
CA ILE A 481 -5.26 1.56 11.79
C ILE A 481 -4.48 0.41 12.42
N ARG A 482 -4.15 0.54 13.71
CA ARG A 482 -3.40 -0.48 14.45
C ARG A 482 -4.10 -1.84 14.38
N GLN A 483 -5.39 -1.88 14.69
CA GLN A 483 -6.18 -3.11 14.64
C GLN A 483 -6.16 -3.73 13.23
N PHE A 484 -6.36 -2.91 12.19
CA PHE A 484 -6.39 -3.37 10.81
C PHE A 484 -5.06 -4.02 10.41
N VAL A 485 -3.95 -3.32 10.60
CA VAL A 485 -2.63 -3.78 10.14
C VAL A 485 -2.11 -4.97 10.96
N THR A 486 -2.30 -4.98 12.29
CA THR A 486 -1.89 -6.12 13.11
C THR A 486 -2.73 -7.37 12.85
N SER A 487 -4.02 -7.20 12.52
CA SER A 487 -4.87 -8.33 12.10
C SER A 487 -4.48 -8.89 10.72
N LEU A 488 -3.72 -8.14 9.92
CA LEU A 488 -3.10 -8.59 8.67
C LEU A 488 -1.71 -9.23 8.86
N GLY A 489 -1.31 -9.50 10.12
CA GLY A 489 -0.03 -10.11 10.44
C GLY A 489 1.17 -9.18 10.32
N LEU A 490 0.96 -7.86 10.13
CA LEU A 490 2.04 -6.88 10.06
C LEU A 490 2.51 -6.46 11.46
N SER A 491 3.78 -6.08 11.56
CA SER A 491 4.43 -5.69 12.83
C SER A 491 4.88 -4.23 12.76
N PRO A 492 3.94 -3.26 12.81
CA PRO A 492 4.28 -1.84 12.75
C PRO A 492 5.06 -1.41 13.99
N GLU A 493 6.00 -0.50 13.82
CA GLU A 493 6.60 0.23 14.92
C GLU A 493 5.53 1.08 15.62
N SER A 494 5.53 1.07 16.94
CA SER A 494 4.56 1.86 17.72
C SER A 494 5.13 2.27 19.08
N ASP A 495 4.81 3.49 19.51
CA ASP A 495 5.07 4.00 20.85
C ASP A 495 3.81 3.86 21.71
N ASP A 496 3.87 3.03 22.74
CA ASP A 496 2.70 2.71 23.59
C ASP A 496 1.43 2.31 22.78
N GLY A 497 1.63 1.66 21.62
CA GLY A 497 0.56 1.25 20.70
C GLY A 497 0.09 2.34 19.75
N TYR A 498 0.71 3.52 19.72
CA TYR A 498 0.44 4.58 18.75
C TYR A 498 1.30 4.38 17.50
N ILE A 499 0.67 4.29 16.34
CA ILE A 499 1.32 4.18 15.03
C ILE A 499 1.59 5.58 14.48
N HIS A 500 2.85 5.88 14.16
CA HIS A 500 3.27 7.18 13.66
C HIS A 500 2.77 7.45 12.22
N GLU A 501 2.57 8.72 11.89
CA GLU A 501 2.08 9.16 10.58
C GLU A 501 3.03 8.80 9.41
N ALA A 502 4.32 8.54 9.69
CA ALA A 502 5.27 8.09 8.69
C ALA A 502 4.88 6.74 8.05
N HIS A 503 4.09 5.91 8.75
CA HIS A 503 3.56 4.65 8.22
C HIS A 503 2.65 4.86 7.00
N ALA A 504 2.02 6.02 6.85
CA ALA A 504 1.20 6.36 5.68
C ALA A 504 1.97 6.24 4.35
N ILE A 505 3.28 6.41 4.38
CA ILE A 505 4.14 6.25 3.21
C ILE A 505 5.10 5.05 3.32
N GLY A 506 4.92 4.22 4.36
CA GLY A 506 5.72 3.03 4.62
C GLY A 506 7.15 3.34 5.07
N SER A 507 7.38 4.49 5.69
CA SER A 507 8.66 4.89 6.25
C SER A 507 8.64 4.67 7.76
N TYR A 508 8.94 3.43 8.18
CA TYR A 508 8.98 3.03 9.59
C TYR A 508 9.90 1.82 9.75
N GLY A 509 10.35 1.64 10.99
CA GLY A 509 11.21 0.54 11.37
C GLY A 509 12.69 0.93 11.42
N ASP A 510 13.41 0.28 12.33
CA ASP A 510 14.85 0.46 12.51
C ASP A 510 15.69 -0.48 11.63
N GLY A 511 15.04 -1.35 10.85
CA GLY A 511 15.67 -2.34 10.00
C GLY A 511 16.23 -3.56 10.73
N SER A 512 16.14 -3.59 12.07
CA SER A 512 16.65 -4.69 12.89
C SER A 512 15.54 -5.48 13.59
N THR A 513 14.56 -4.80 14.18
CA THR A 513 13.47 -5.41 14.95
C THR A 513 12.09 -5.13 14.37
N THR A 514 11.94 -4.02 13.66
CA THR A 514 10.69 -3.58 13.03
C THR A 514 10.86 -3.43 11.53
N GLY A 515 9.77 -3.54 10.78
CA GLY A 515 9.75 -3.57 9.32
C GLY A 515 9.19 -4.90 8.80
N GLU A 516 9.06 -4.99 7.50
CA GLU A 516 8.36 -6.10 6.84
C GLU A 516 9.29 -6.90 5.92
N ASN A 517 8.84 -8.08 5.55
CA ASN A 517 9.48 -8.94 4.56
C ASN A 517 8.47 -9.33 3.44
N PRO A 518 8.93 -9.90 2.33
CA PRO A 518 8.05 -10.31 1.23
C PRO A 518 6.91 -11.24 1.66
N LEU A 519 7.14 -12.16 2.58
CA LEU A 519 6.11 -13.08 3.06
C LEU A 519 5.01 -12.36 3.82
N SER A 520 5.35 -11.48 4.77
CA SER A 520 4.36 -10.71 5.54
C SER A 520 3.53 -9.77 4.64
N VAL A 521 4.18 -9.11 3.67
CA VAL A 521 3.49 -8.21 2.72
C VAL A 521 2.58 -8.99 1.77
N ALA A 522 3.03 -10.14 1.22
CA ALA A 522 2.20 -10.97 0.36
C ALA A 522 0.98 -11.52 1.11
N ALA A 523 1.16 -11.98 2.36
CA ALA A 523 0.08 -12.46 3.20
C ALA A 523 -0.95 -11.36 3.53
N ALA A 524 -0.50 -10.15 3.83
CA ALA A 524 -1.39 -9.01 4.07
C ALA A 524 -2.19 -8.64 2.81
N TYR A 525 -1.56 -8.62 1.65
CA TYR A 525 -2.22 -8.33 0.37
C TYR A 525 -3.22 -9.42 -0.05
N SER A 526 -2.96 -10.69 0.29
CA SER A 526 -3.85 -11.82 0.04
C SER A 526 -5.28 -11.57 0.56
N ALA A 527 -5.40 -10.90 1.71
CA ALA A 527 -6.70 -10.57 2.30
C ALA A 527 -7.60 -9.70 1.40
N PHE A 528 -7.02 -8.89 0.50
CA PHE A 528 -7.81 -8.12 -0.46
C PHE A 528 -8.40 -8.98 -1.59
N ALA A 529 -7.81 -10.15 -1.87
CA ALA A 529 -8.25 -11.03 -2.94
C ALA A 529 -9.26 -12.11 -2.49
N ASN A 530 -9.29 -12.45 -1.19
CA ASN A 530 -10.10 -13.54 -0.66
C ASN A 530 -11.33 -13.11 0.17
N GLY A 531 -11.80 -11.86 -0.03
CA GLY A 531 -13.00 -11.35 0.67
C GLY A 531 -12.76 -10.85 2.09
N GLY A 532 -11.53 -10.50 2.42
CA GLY A 532 -11.15 -9.85 3.68
C GLY A 532 -10.72 -10.78 4.78
N TYR A 533 -10.33 -12.01 4.44
CA TYR A 533 -9.78 -12.98 5.39
C TYR A 533 -8.25 -12.97 5.30
N TYR A 534 -7.59 -12.87 6.42
CA TYR A 534 -6.15 -13.10 6.57
C TYR A 534 -5.95 -14.51 7.11
N THR A 535 -5.08 -15.26 6.46
CA THR A 535 -4.61 -16.56 6.95
C THR A 535 -3.11 -16.46 7.23
N GLU A 536 -2.71 -16.88 8.42
CA GLU A 536 -1.29 -16.95 8.78
C GLU A 536 -0.57 -17.85 7.76
N PRO A 537 0.50 -17.37 7.09
CA PRO A 537 1.16 -18.14 6.06
C PRO A 537 1.83 -19.39 6.65
N TYR A 538 1.80 -20.46 5.87
CA TYR A 538 2.36 -21.75 6.27
C TYR A 538 2.91 -22.49 5.04
N THR A 539 3.90 -23.35 5.30
CA THR A 539 4.64 -24.05 4.24
C THR A 539 4.38 -25.56 4.21
N PHE A 540 3.70 -26.10 5.21
CA PHE A 540 3.39 -27.52 5.30
C PHE A 540 1.98 -27.77 5.85
N THR A 541 1.39 -28.86 5.44
CA THR A 541 0.03 -29.28 5.85
C THR A 541 0.07 -30.40 6.88
N LYS A 542 1.06 -31.29 6.81
CA LYS A 542 1.17 -32.46 7.65
C LYS A 542 2.63 -32.88 7.85
N ILE A 543 2.92 -33.38 9.04
CA ILE A 543 4.16 -34.05 9.40
C ILE A 543 3.81 -35.39 9.99
N ILE A 544 4.54 -36.45 9.62
CA ILE A 544 4.51 -37.75 10.30
C ILE A 544 5.89 -37.98 10.89
N TYR A 545 5.96 -38.15 12.22
CA TYR A 545 7.20 -38.46 12.90
C TYR A 545 7.56 -39.94 12.69
N ARG A 546 8.66 -40.20 11.97
CA ARG A 546 9.04 -41.57 11.58
C ARG A 546 9.41 -42.47 12.74
N ASN A 547 9.76 -41.91 13.90
CA ASN A 547 10.11 -42.67 15.11
C ASN A 547 8.89 -43.12 15.92
N SER A 548 7.72 -42.52 15.74
CA SER A 548 6.51 -42.80 16.55
C SER A 548 5.26 -43.02 15.72
N ASP A 549 5.35 -42.79 14.41
CA ASP A 549 4.20 -42.75 13.49
C ASP A 549 3.10 -41.74 13.91
N GLU A 550 3.45 -40.79 14.80
CA GLU A 550 2.56 -39.72 15.24
C GLU A 550 2.38 -38.73 14.12
N GLU A 551 1.14 -38.30 13.87
CA GLU A 551 0.80 -37.30 12.86
C GLU A 551 0.57 -35.92 13.51
N TYR A 552 1.24 -34.90 12.97
CA TYR A 552 0.95 -33.51 13.23
C TYR A 552 0.28 -32.89 11.99
N ILE A 553 -1.01 -32.56 12.09
CA ILE A 553 -1.75 -31.89 11.03
C ILE A 553 -1.82 -30.41 11.36
N TYR A 554 -1.21 -29.57 10.53
CA TYR A 554 -1.28 -28.13 10.70
C TYR A 554 -2.69 -27.61 10.35
N LYS A 555 -3.24 -26.79 11.21
CA LYS A 555 -4.54 -26.12 11.01
C LYS A 555 -4.31 -24.63 10.85
N PRO A 556 -4.44 -24.08 9.63
CA PRO A 556 -4.24 -22.67 9.40
C PRO A 556 -5.15 -21.79 10.25
N ILE A 557 -4.59 -20.72 10.82
CA ILE A 557 -5.33 -19.74 11.57
C ILE A 557 -5.81 -18.66 10.60
N THR A 558 -7.13 -18.58 10.41
CA THR A 558 -7.76 -17.62 9.51
C THR A 558 -8.61 -16.65 10.31
N THR A 559 -8.41 -15.36 10.09
CA THR A 559 -9.11 -14.27 10.77
C THR A 559 -9.78 -13.36 9.74
N LYS A 560 -11.04 -12.98 9.98
CA LYS A 560 -11.69 -11.96 9.16
C LYS A 560 -11.21 -10.57 9.61
N VAL A 561 -10.47 -9.89 8.75
CA VAL A 561 -9.86 -8.57 9.05
C VAL A 561 -10.76 -7.43 8.59
N MET A 562 -11.39 -7.60 7.44
CA MET A 562 -12.22 -6.55 6.83
C MET A 562 -13.46 -7.15 6.15
N SER A 563 -14.40 -6.28 5.80
CA SER A 563 -15.56 -6.66 4.99
C SER A 563 -15.14 -7.04 3.57
N GLU A 564 -15.91 -7.90 2.92
CA GLU A 564 -15.68 -8.25 1.51
C GLU A 564 -15.79 -7.03 0.58
N SER A 565 -16.61 -6.02 0.98
CA SER A 565 -16.72 -4.77 0.25
C SER A 565 -15.42 -3.98 0.28
N THR A 566 -14.78 -3.85 1.45
CA THR A 566 -13.47 -3.18 1.57
C THR A 566 -12.41 -3.92 0.78
N ALA A 567 -12.34 -5.24 0.92
CA ALA A 567 -11.39 -6.07 0.18
C ALA A 567 -11.51 -5.87 -1.33
N TYR A 568 -12.73 -5.96 -1.86
CA TYR A 568 -12.98 -5.78 -3.29
C TYR A 568 -12.67 -4.35 -3.77
N MET A 569 -13.08 -3.32 -3.02
CA MET A 569 -12.84 -1.92 -3.41
C MET A 569 -11.33 -1.60 -3.45
N VAL A 570 -10.55 -2.13 -2.51
CA VAL A 570 -9.08 -1.99 -2.53
C VAL A 570 -8.48 -2.78 -3.69
N ALA A 571 -8.90 -4.03 -3.93
CA ALA A 571 -8.43 -4.83 -5.06
C ALA A 571 -8.68 -4.14 -6.41
N ASP A 572 -9.87 -3.56 -6.60
CA ASP A 572 -10.26 -2.84 -7.82
C ASP A 572 -9.41 -1.57 -8.03
N MET A 573 -9.09 -0.83 -6.96
CA MET A 573 -8.15 0.29 -7.02
C MET A 573 -6.74 -0.17 -7.38
N LEU A 574 -6.28 -1.31 -6.84
CA LEU A 574 -4.99 -1.91 -7.19
C LEU A 574 -4.91 -2.33 -8.66
N VAL A 575 -6.00 -2.84 -9.24
CA VAL A 575 -6.09 -3.12 -10.69
C VAL A 575 -5.85 -1.84 -11.51
N THR A 576 -6.47 -0.73 -11.10
CA THR A 576 -6.22 0.59 -11.72
C THR A 576 -4.76 1.02 -11.60
N THR A 577 -4.14 0.77 -10.45
CA THR A 577 -2.74 1.09 -10.15
C THR A 577 -1.78 0.30 -11.05
N SER A 578 -2.06 -0.98 -11.31
CA SER A 578 -1.22 -1.83 -12.17
C SER A 578 -1.05 -1.27 -13.57
N GLY A 579 -2.12 -0.74 -14.17
CA GLY A 579 -2.06 -0.11 -15.49
C GLY A 579 -1.02 1.02 -15.57
N TRP A 580 -0.83 1.76 -14.49
CA TRP A 580 0.19 2.81 -14.39
C TRP A 580 1.57 2.26 -14.03
N ALA A 581 1.65 1.41 -13.00
CA ALA A 581 2.90 0.93 -12.42
C ALA A 581 3.64 -0.06 -13.34
N THR A 582 2.91 -0.98 -13.95
CA THR A 582 3.46 -2.06 -14.78
C THR A 582 3.12 -1.95 -16.27
N GLY A 583 2.30 -0.97 -16.65
CA GLY A 583 1.84 -0.74 -18.03
C GLY A 583 0.68 -1.64 -18.47
N THR A 584 0.24 -2.56 -17.62
CA THR A 584 -0.90 -3.45 -17.85
C THR A 584 -1.53 -3.87 -16.54
N SER A 585 -2.80 -4.22 -16.57
CA SER A 585 -3.54 -4.83 -15.45
C SER A 585 -3.99 -6.26 -15.75
N SER A 586 -3.40 -6.89 -16.77
CA SER A 586 -3.70 -8.27 -17.16
C SER A 586 -2.42 -9.01 -17.57
N VAL A 587 -2.31 -10.26 -17.14
CA VAL A 587 -1.27 -11.22 -17.53
C VAL A 587 -1.92 -12.58 -17.77
N ASN A 588 -1.55 -13.28 -18.83
CA ASN A 588 -2.14 -14.58 -19.19
C ASN A 588 -3.68 -14.59 -19.27
N GLY A 589 -4.32 -13.45 -19.57
CA GLY A 589 -5.78 -13.28 -19.55
C GLY A 589 -6.41 -13.07 -18.15
N ILE A 590 -5.59 -13.00 -17.11
CA ILE A 590 -6.02 -12.82 -15.72
C ILE A 590 -5.84 -11.37 -15.31
N THR A 591 -6.87 -10.78 -14.73
CA THR A 591 -6.80 -9.43 -14.14
C THR A 591 -6.01 -9.46 -12.83
N TYR A 592 -5.09 -8.51 -12.65
CA TYR A 592 -4.32 -8.37 -11.42
C TYR A 592 -4.22 -6.92 -10.96
N GLY A 593 -4.08 -6.76 -9.64
CA GLY A 593 -3.82 -5.49 -8.97
C GLY A 593 -2.42 -5.49 -8.37
N SER A 594 -1.70 -4.36 -8.44
CA SER A 594 -0.37 -4.23 -7.82
C SER A 594 -0.06 -2.81 -7.37
N LYS A 595 0.89 -2.70 -6.44
CA LYS A 595 1.42 -1.44 -5.94
C LYS A 595 2.94 -1.51 -5.82
N THR A 596 3.63 -0.51 -6.33
CA THR A 596 5.07 -0.31 -6.13
C THR A 596 5.34 0.42 -4.81
N GLY A 597 6.47 0.14 -4.21
CA GLY A 597 7.01 0.81 -3.03
C GLY A 597 8.45 1.22 -3.24
N THR A 598 8.85 2.31 -2.63
CA THR A 598 10.22 2.81 -2.61
C THR A 598 10.46 3.44 -1.25
N SER A 599 11.55 3.08 -0.58
CA SER A 599 12.05 3.78 0.60
C SER A 599 13.30 4.58 0.24
N ASN A 600 13.52 5.69 0.93
CA ASN A 600 14.67 6.56 0.68
C ASN A 600 15.68 6.46 1.81
N TYR A 601 16.94 6.68 1.49
CA TYR A 601 17.96 6.95 2.50
C TYR A 601 17.72 8.31 3.19
N SER A 602 18.12 8.42 4.44
CA SER A 602 18.21 9.72 5.09
C SER A 602 19.32 10.58 4.47
N GLU A 603 19.21 11.91 4.56
CA GLU A 603 20.25 12.82 4.03
C GLU A 603 21.62 12.54 4.64
N ASP A 604 21.68 12.16 5.92
CA ASP A 604 22.93 11.85 6.59
C ASP A 604 23.58 10.58 6.06
N VAL A 605 22.79 9.53 5.77
CA VAL A 605 23.28 8.31 5.13
C VAL A 605 23.79 8.63 3.72
N MET A 606 23.03 9.41 2.94
CA MET A 606 23.46 9.78 1.60
C MET A 606 24.79 10.54 1.60
N LYS A 607 24.96 11.49 2.50
CA LYS A 607 26.21 12.26 2.66
C LYS A 607 27.36 11.37 3.15
N LYS A 608 27.10 10.53 4.18
CA LYS A 608 28.11 9.65 4.79
C LYS A 608 28.71 8.66 3.78
N HIS A 609 27.86 8.09 2.93
CA HIS A 609 28.25 7.08 1.95
C HIS A 609 28.46 7.64 0.53
N ASN A 610 28.39 8.97 0.37
CA ASN A 610 28.55 9.66 -0.92
C ASN A 610 27.64 9.08 -2.01
N LEU A 611 26.38 8.81 -1.68
CA LEU A 611 25.42 8.22 -2.60
C LEU A 611 24.94 9.23 -3.64
N PRO A 612 24.69 8.81 -4.89
CA PRO A 612 24.06 9.64 -5.90
C PRO A 612 22.66 10.10 -5.49
N SER A 613 22.25 11.28 -5.98
CA SER A 613 20.96 11.90 -5.60
C SER A 613 19.73 11.09 -5.99
N ASN A 614 19.87 10.13 -6.91
CA ASN A 614 18.81 9.21 -7.33
C ASN A 614 18.85 7.86 -6.62
N ALA A 615 19.78 7.66 -5.68
CA ALA A 615 19.85 6.42 -4.90
C ALA A 615 18.67 6.31 -3.94
N VAL A 616 18.05 5.13 -3.89
CA VAL A 616 16.98 4.78 -2.96
C VAL A 616 17.36 3.53 -2.16
N ASN A 617 16.77 3.37 -0.97
CA ASN A 617 17.14 2.28 -0.07
C ASN A 617 16.56 0.94 -0.54
N ASP A 618 15.24 0.83 -0.60
CA ASP A 618 14.55 -0.40 -0.95
C ASP A 618 13.56 -0.18 -2.09
N LEU A 619 13.39 -1.18 -2.92
CA LEU A 619 12.40 -1.22 -3.99
C LEU A 619 11.46 -2.41 -3.79
N TRP A 620 10.15 -2.13 -3.84
CA TRP A 620 9.11 -3.11 -3.59
C TRP A 620 8.08 -3.17 -4.71
N VAL A 621 7.49 -4.33 -4.91
CA VAL A 621 6.18 -4.50 -5.58
C VAL A 621 5.38 -5.55 -4.83
N ALA A 622 4.15 -5.23 -4.48
CA ALA A 622 3.19 -6.19 -3.97
C ALA A 622 1.97 -6.23 -4.89
N GLY A 623 1.40 -7.41 -5.09
CA GLY A 623 0.21 -7.52 -5.93
C GLY A 623 -0.55 -8.83 -5.78
N ILE A 624 -1.75 -8.83 -6.34
CA ILE A 624 -2.74 -9.88 -6.22
C ILE A 624 -3.41 -10.16 -7.57
N CYS A 625 -3.67 -11.42 -7.86
CA CYS A 625 -4.77 -11.84 -8.72
C CYS A 625 -5.84 -12.50 -7.86
N ARG A 626 -6.89 -13.08 -8.46
CA ARG A 626 -7.95 -13.76 -7.68
C ARG A 626 -7.39 -14.90 -6.83
N ASP A 627 -6.45 -15.68 -7.36
CA ASP A 627 -5.99 -16.93 -6.75
C ASP A 627 -4.65 -16.79 -6.01
N TYR A 628 -3.82 -15.81 -6.35
CA TYR A 628 -2.48 -15.67 -5.78
C TYR A 628 -2.15 -14.23 -5.38
N ALA A 629 -1.38 -14.12 -4.29
CA ALA A 629 -0.71 -12.89 -3.88
C ALA A 629 0.81 -13.08 -3.95
N THR A 630 1.53 -12.01 -4.28
CA THR A 630 2.99 -12.02 -4.27
C THR A 630 3.57 -10.67 -3.87
N ALA A 631 4.70 -10.70 -3.21
CA ALA A 631 5.51 -9.51 -2.96
C ALA A 631 6.97 -9.78 -3.34
N VAL A 632 7.61 -8.73 -3.82
CA VAL A 632 9.00 -8.69 -4.23
C VAL A 632 9.68 -7.55 -3.50
N TRP A 633 10.75 -7.85 -2.78
CA TRP A 633 11.77 -6.89 -2.39
C TRP A 633 12.96 -6.99 -3.35
N TYR A 634 13.57 -5.86 -3.68
CA TYR A 634 14.73 -5.76 -4.54
C TYR A 634 15.69 -4.73 -3.96
N GLY A 635 16.95 -5.09 -3.74
CA GLY A 635 17.87 -4.20 -3.06
C GLY A 635 19.29 -4.73 -2.94
N TYR A 636 20.05 -4.09 -2.06
CA TYR A 636 21.42 -4.43 -1.73
C TYR A 636 21.59 -4.61 -0.23
N ASP A 637 22.51 -5.49 0.17
CA ASP A 637 22.83 -5.72 1.59
C ASP A 637 23.65 -4.57 2.17
N GLU A 638 24.58 -4.06 1.37
CA GLU A 638 25.50 -3.02 1.77
C GLU A 638 25.18 -1.68 1.12
N ILE A 639 25.39 -0.60 1.86
CA ILE A 639 25.26 0.75 1.35
C ILE A 639 26.55 1.13 0.60
N SER A 640 26.47 1.26 -0.72
CA SER A 640 27.61 1.56 -1.59
C SER A 640 27.29 2.66 -2.59
N SER A 641 28.28 3.49 -2.90
CA SER A 641 28.17 4.46 -4.00
C SER A 641 28.39 3.85 -5.39
N GLU A 642 28.89 2.62 -5.44
CA GLU A 642 29.10 1.87 -6.68
C GLU A 642 27.88 1.02 -7.06
N TYR A 643 27.24 0.41 -6.03
CA TYR A 643 26.06 -0.43 -6.22
C TYR A 643 24.93 0.11 -5.34
N TYR A 644 23.86 0.63 -5.96
CA TYR A 644 22.73 1.23 -5.27
C TYR A 644 21.44 1.07 -6.07
N ASN A 645 20.33 1.02 -5.38
CA ASN A 645 19.02 0.96 -6.00
C ASN A 645 18.72 2.25 -6.76
N HIS A 646 18.30 2.09 -8.02
CA HIS A 646 17.75 3.17 -8.84
C HIS A 646 16.84 2.57 -9.92
N GLY A 647 15.95 3.35 -10.48
CA GLY A 647 15.12 2.90 -11.60
C GLY A 647 14.02 1.91 -11.21
N SER A 648 13.85 0.82 -11.96
CA SER A 648 12.65 -0.05 -11.95
C SER A 648 12.97 -1.56 -11.97
N GLY A 649 14.12 -1.98 -11.41
CA GLY A 649 14.52 -3.39 -11.35
C GLY A 649 13.44 -4.26 -10.69
N ASN A 650 12.86 -3.81 -9.58
CA ASN A 650 11.74 -4.47 -8.91
C ASN A 650 10.52 -4.68 -9.82
N THR A 651 10.15 -3.67 -10.60
CA THR A 651 9.01 -3.75 -11.51
C THR A 651 9.30 -4.68 -12.69
N ALA A 652 10.55 -4.67 -13.20
CA ALA A 652 10.98 -5.58 -14.24
C ALA A 652 10.93 -7.04 -13.77
N LEU A 653 11.47 -7.33 -12.57
CA LEU A 653 11.42 -8.65 -11.96
C LEU A 653 9.96 -9.09 -11.71
N TYR A 654 9.14 -8.22 -11.14
CA TYR A 654 7.74 -8.50 -10.88
C TYR A 654 6.95 -8.85 -12.16
N LYS A 655 7.16 -8.13 -13.25
CA LYS A 655 6.53 -8.42 -14.55
C LYS A 655 6.88 -9.81 -15.08
N GLN A 656 8.10 -10.28 -14.84
CA GLN A 656 8.46 -11.65 -15.22
C GLN A 656 7.84 -12.65 -14.23
N LEU A 657 7.93 -12.40 -12.93
CA LEU A 657 7.37 -13.27 -11.90
C LEU A 657 5.92 -13.63 -12.15
N ILE A 658 5.05 -12.63 -12.36
CA ILE A 658 3.61 -12.86 -12.51
C ILE A 658 3.24 -13.68 -13.77
N LYS A 659 4.10 -13.78 -14.78
CA LYS A 659 3.87 -14.64 -15.94
C LYS A 659 3.88 -16.13 -15.58
N GLY A 660 4.67 -16.52 -14.59
CA GLY A 660 4.75 -17.91 -14.14
C GLY A 660 3.88 -18.22 -12.93
N VAL A 661 3.62 -17.23 -12.06
CA VAL A 661 2.92 -17.49 -10.81
C VAL A 661 1.43 -17.11 -10.83
N PHE A 662 1.00 -16.13 -11.62
CA PHE A 662 -0.41 -15.80 -11.79
C PHE A 662 -1.00 -16.69 -12.88
N THR A 663 -1.52 -17.82 -12.44
CA THR A 663 -2.14 -18.85 -13.26
C THR A 663 -3.60 -19.04 -12.85
N GLY A 664 -4.40 -19.75 -13.66
CA GLY A 664 -5.82 -19.94 -13.41
C GLY A 664 -6.69 -19.21 -14.44
N THR A 665 -7.99 -19.15 -14.20
CA THR A 665 -8.98 -18.54 -15.11
C THR A 665 -9.93 -17.58 -14.40
N ALA A 666 -9.86 -17.51 -13.07
CA ALA A 666 -10.77 -16.70 -12.27
C ALA A 666 -10.32 -15.22 -12.22
N ASN A 667 -11.28 -14.32 -12.32
CA ASN A 667 -11.10 -12.88 -12.09
C ASN A 667 -11.81 -12.44 -10.81
N PHE A 668 -11.51 -11.23 -10.33
CA PHE A 668 -12.21 -10.65 -9.21
C PHE A 668 -13.70 -10.50 -9.50
N THR A 669 -14.54 -10.94 -8.58
CA THR A 669 -15.99 -10.84 -8.68
C THR A 669 -16.50 -9.76 -7.71
N LYS A 670 -17.23 -8.78 -8.26
CA LYS A 670 -17.82 -7.71 -7.43
C LYS A 670 -18.94 -8.29 -6.55
N PRO A 671 -18.80 -8.20 -5.22
CA PRO A 671 -19.84 -8.68 -4.31
C PRO A 671 -21.07 -7.75 -4.32
N SER A 672 -22.23 -8.29 -3.92
CA SER A 672 -23.46 -7.49 -3.81
C SER A 672 -23.39 -6.37 -2.77
N SER A 673 -22.45 -6.47 -1.83
CA SER A 673 -22.13 -5.44 -0.84
C SER A 673 -21.37 -4.23 -1.42
N VAL A 674 -21.06 -4.24 -2.74
CA VAL A 674 -20.44 -3.12 -3.46
C VAL A 674 -21.31 -2.69 -4.63
N VAL A 675 -21.58 -1.41 -4.72
CA VAL A 675 -22.34 -0.79 -5.81
C VAL A 675 -21.49 0.18 -6.60
N SER A 676 -21.77 0.26 -7.91
CA SER A 676 -21.17 1.24 -8.80
C SER A 676 -22.12 2.42 -8.96
N VAL A 677 -21.69 3.61 -8.61
CA VAL A 677 -22.52 4.82 -8.66
C VAL A 677 -21.85 5.88 -9.53
N THR A 678 -22.60 6.46 -10.43
CA THR A 678 -22.16 7.64 -11.18
C THR A 678 -22.29 8.87 -10.29
N VAL A 679 -21.19 9.59 -10.11
CA VAL A 679 -21.11 10.83 -9.34
C VAL A 679 -20.60 11.97 -10.21
N GLU A 680 -20.85 13.19 -9.76
CA GLU A 680 -20.31 14.38 -10.42
C GLU A 680 -18.83 14.54 -10.03
N LYS A 681 -17.96 14.68 -11.05
CA LYS A 681 -16.53 14.91 -10.85
C LYS A 681 -16.28 16.17 -10.02
N ASN A 682 -15.27 16.10 -9.18
CA ASN A 682 -14.88 17.18 -8.29
C ASN A 682 -15.99 17.64 -7.34
N SER A 683 -17.03 16.83 -7.09
CA SER A 683 -17.96 17.09 -5.97
C SER A 683 -17.30 16.75 -4.63
N PRO A 684 -17.60 17.48 -3.54
CA PRO A 684 -16.85 17.36 -2.27
C PRO A 684 -17.10 16.03 -1.55
N GLY A 685 -16.16 15.67 -0.67
CA GLY A 685 -16.27 14.52 0.23
C GLY A 685 -16.31 13.17 -0.50
N ASN A 686 -17.31 12.34 -0.23
CA ASN A 686 -17.52 11.04 -0.87
C ASN A 686 -18.28 11.13 -2.22
N GLY A 687 -18.52 12.35 -2.74
CA GLY A 687 -19.21 12.57 -4.00
C GLY A 687 -20.67 12.98 -3.84
N GLN A 688 -21.23 13.52 -4.92
CA GLN A 688 -22.66 13.85 -5.05
C GLN A 688 -23.17 13.26 -6.36
N LEU A 689 -24.47 12.96 -6.39
CA LEU A 689 -25.12 12.51 -7.62
C LEU A 689 -25.12 13.64 -8.66
N PRO A 690 -24.91 13.33 -9.95
CA PRO A 690 -25.03 14.35 -10.98
C PRO A 690 -26.48 14.80 -11.13
N SER A 691 -26.71 16.07 -11.38
CA SER A 691 -28.01 16.58 -11.80
C SER A 691 -28.32 16.15 -13.23
N ALA A 692 -29.56 16.33 -13.68
CA ALA A 692 -29.95 16.13 -15.07
C ALA A 692 -29.16 17.05 -16.05
N TYR A 693 -28.56 18.10 -15.51
CA TYR A 693 -27.84 19.13 -16.25
C TYR A 693 -26.32 19.01 -16.18
N THR A 694 -25.81 18.04 -15.43
CA THR A 694 -24.36 17.82 -15.33
C THR A 694 -23.82 17.31 -16.68
N PRO A 695 -22.81 17.99 -17.27
CA PRO A 695 -22.18 17.54 -18.52
C PRO A 695 -21.61 16.13 -18.39
N ASP A 696 -21.68 15.31 -19.44
CA ASP A 696 -21.17 13.92 -19.40
C ASP A 696 -19.67 13.85 -19.11
N SER A 697 -18.89 14.84 -19.58
CA SER A 697 -17.46 14.96 -19.24
C SER A 697 -17.21 15.16 -17.75
N MET A 698 -18.21 15.67 -17.03
CA MET A 698 -18.17 15.90 -15.58
C MET A 698 -18.83 14.77 -14.76
N LYS A 699 -19.00 13.59 -15.36
CA LYS A 699 -19.50 12.38 -14.67
C LYS A 699 -18.39 11.35 -14.57
N THR A 700 -18.35 10.62 -13.47
CA THR A 700 -17.48 9.45 -13.26
C THR A 700 -18.23 8.39 -12.49
N THR A 701 -17.89 7.11 -12.73
CA THR A 701 -18.49 6.00 -11.98
C THR A 701 -17.46 5.42 -11.04
N GLU A 702 -17.82 5.31 -9.76
CA GLU A 702 -16.95 4.84 -8.69
C GLU A 702 -17.68 3.86 -7.77
N LEU A 703 -16.91 3.19 -6.89
CA LEU A 703 -17.41 2.15 -6.01
C LEU A 703 -17.74 2.68 -4.62
N PHE A 704 -18.84 2.15 -4.07
CA PHE A 704 -19.35 2.45 -2.74
C PHE A 704 -19.73 1.14 -2.04
N LYS A 705 -19.60 1.10 -0.72
CA LYS A 705 -20.29 0.07 0.06
C LYS A 705 -21.81 0.26 -0.09
N ALA A 706 -22.53 -0.83 -0.32
CA ALA A 706 -23.99 -0.77 -0.44
C ALA A 706 -24.63 -0.14 0.80
N GLY A 707 -25.49 0.86 0.60
CA GLY A 707 -26.13 1.65 1.67
C GLY A 707 -25.32 2.87 2.13
N THR A 708 -24.18 3.15 1.51
CA THR A 708 -23.37 4.36 1.79
C THR A 708 -23.24 5.29 0.58
N GLU A 709 -24.01 5.06 -0.47
CA GLU A 709 -24.04 5.84 -1.69
C GLU A 709 -24.50 7.29 -1.41
N PRO A 710 -24.00 8.26 -2.15
CA PRO A 710 -24.47 9.63 -2.01
C PRO A 710 -25.95 9.75 -2.41
N THR A 711 -26.72 10.43 -1.58
CA THR A 711 -28.14 10.76 -1.84
C THR A 711 -28.34 12.20 -2.28
N THR A 712 -27.35 13.06 -2.07
CA THR A 712 -27.38 14.46 -2.42
C THR A 712 -27.08 14.64 -3.90
N VAL A 713 -27.96 15.33 -4.61
CA VAL A 713 -27.75 15.74 -6.01
C VAL A 713 -26.99 17.06 -6.03
N SER A 714 -25.96 17.15 -6.87
CA SER A 714 -25.20 18.38 -7.06
C SER A 714 -26.07 19.48 -7.64
N THR A 715 -25.93 20.68 -7.11
CA THR A 715 -26.58 21.89 -7.61
C THR A 715 -25.63 22.78 -8.42
N ARG A 716 -24.44 22.28 -8.73
CA ARG A 716 -23.42 23.03 -9.49
C ARG A 716 -23.84 23.34 -10.91
N PHE A 717 -24.38 22.34 -11.61
CA PHE A 717 -24.91 22.49 -12.95
C PHE A 717 -26.42 22.46 -12.92
N SER A 718 -27.03 23.51 -13.45
CA SER A 718 -28.49 23.69 -13.59
C SER A 718 -28.80 24.30 -14.94
N LYS A 719 -30.05 24.18 -15.36
CA LYS A 719 -30.57 24.96 -16.48
C LYS A 719 -30.45 26.44 -16.12
N LEU A 720 -30.04 27.24 -17.10
CA LEU A 720 -29.92 28.71 -16.91
C LEU A 720 -31.28 29.34 -16.74
N ASP A 721 -31.33 30.32 -15.85
CA ASP A 721 -32.50 31.13 -15.64
C ASP A 721 -32.80 32.03 -16.87
N ASN A 722 -34.08 32.39 -17.02
CA ASN A 722 -34.47 33.36 -17.99
C ASN A 722 -34.08 34.77 -17.57
N ILE A 723 -33.72 35.61 -18.54
CA ILE A 723 -33.59 37.03 -18.31
C ILE A 723 -34.93 37.63 -17.78
N THR A 724 -34.85 38.78 -17.15
CA THR A 724 -36.03 39.54 -16.69
C THR A 724 -36.08 40.94 -17.32
N ASN A 725 -37.24 41.60 -17.27
CA ASN A 725 -37.41 42.99 -17.71
C ASN A 725 -37.01 43.25 -19.15
N LEU A 726 -37.26 42.26 -20.05
CA LEU A 726 -36.99 42.44 -21.47
C LEU A 726 -37.85 43.58 -22.05
N LYS A 727 -37.22 44.59 -22.62
CA LYS A 727 -37.86 45.78 -23.24
C LYS A 727 -37.34 45.95 -24.63
N ALA A 728 -38.19 46.50 -25.48
CA ALA A 728 -37.82 46.91 -26.84
C ALA A 728 -38.25 48.36 -27.06
N THR A 729 -37.36 49.16 -27.66
CA THR A 729 -37.65 50.53 -28.10
C THR A 729 -37.24 50.72 -29.53
N ILE A 730 -38.08 51.39 -30.30
CA ILE A 730 -37.77 51.67 -31.71
C ILE A 730 -37.07 53.06 -31.80
N ASN A 731 -35.95 53.07 -32.49
CA ASN A 731 -35.18 54.32 -32.80
C ASN A 731 -34.86 54.31 -34.30
N GLY A 732 -35.60 55.07 -35.03
CA GLY A 732 -35.53 55.12 -36.49
C GLY A 732 -35.87 53.77 -37.15
N ASN A 733 -34.94 53.15 -37.84
CA ASN A 733 -35.06 51.84 -38.49
C ASN A 733 -34.38 50.73 -37.64
N LYS A 734 -34.15 50.97 -36.37
CA LYS A 734 -33.51 50.03 -35.47
C LYS A 734 -34.40 49.75 -34.23
N ILE A 735 -34.23 48.57 -33.67
CA ILE A 735 -34.87 48.15 -32.43
C ILE A 735 -33.78 47.98 -31.37
N ASN A 736 -33.85 48.71 -30.28
CA ASN A 736 -33.00 48.52 -29.11
C ASN A 736 -33.65 47.57 -28.13
N LEU A 737 -33.11 46.41 -27.95
CA LEU A 737 -33.47 45.48 -26.89
C LEU A 737 -32.65 45.72 -25.63
N SER A 738 -33.29 45.66 -24.49
CA SER A 738 -32.61 45.74 -23.18
C SER A 738 -33.28 44.83 -22.19
N TRP A 739 -32.47 44.23 -21.29
CA TRP A 739 -33.00 43.31 -20.27
C TRP A 739 -32.16 43.37 -18.99
N THR A 740 -32.65 42.76 -17.92
CA THR A 740 -31.88 42.46 -16.73
C THR A 740 -31.34 41.06 -16.87
N GLY A 741 -30.02 40.91 -16.77
CA GLY A 741 -29.31 39.64 -16.80
C GLY A 741 -29.64 38.75 -15.60
N ILE A 742 -29.20 37.52 -15.65
CA ILE A 742 -29.30 36.57 -14.54
C ILE A 742 -28.15 36.75 -13.56
N ASP A 743 -28.30 36.25 -12.34
CA ASP A 743 -27.21 36.09 -11.38
C ASP A 743 -26.16 35.12 -11.92
N THR A 744 -24.93 35.25 -11.44
CA THR A 744 -23.84 34.32 -11.84
C THR A 744 -24.23 32.89 -11.48
N PRO A 745 -24.38 31.98 -12.47
CA PRO A 745 -24.74 30.58 -12.20
C PRO A 745 -23.75 29.89 -11.28
N ASN A 746 -24.24 28.93 -10.46
CA ASN A 746 -23.44 28.20 -9.47
C ASN A 746 -22.11 27.66 -10.01
N ALA A 747 -22.12 27.15 -11.25
CA ALA A 747 -20.92 26.60 -11.89
C ALA A 747 -19.80 27.65 -12.12
N LEU A 748 -20.15 28.94 -12.21
CA LEU A 748 -19.21 30.07 -12.42
C LEU A 748 -19.15 31.01 -11.20
N ASN A 749 -19.84 30.68 -10.10
CA ASN A 749 -19.92 31.51 -8.90
C ASN A 749 -18.82 31.12 -7.91
N SER A 750 -17.84 32.01 -7.71
CA SER A 750 -16.68 31.78 -6.85
C SER A 750 -17.05 31.52 -5.39
N ASP A 751 -18.04 32.24 -4.87
CA ASP A 751 -18.45 32.11 -3.45
C ASP A 751 -19.17 30.78 -3.22
N TYR A 752 -20.05 30.40 -4.16
CA TYR A 752 -20.70 29.10 -4.13
C TYR A 752 -19.69 27.97 -4.18
N ILE A 753 -18.78 27.98 -5.16
CA ILE A 753 -17.73 26.93 -5.31
C ILE A 753 -16.85 26.91 -4.05
N SER A 754 -16.41 28.05 -3.55
CA SER A 754 -15.61 28.12 -2.32
C SER A 754 -16.31 27.48 -1.13
N SER A 755 -17.62 27.70 -0.99
CA SER A 755 -18.41 27.13 0.12
C SER A 755 -18.44 25.59 0.12
N LEU A 756 -18.30 24.94 -1.03
CA LEU A 756 -18.32 23.47 -1.17
C LEU A 756 -17.04 22.80 -0.64
N TYR A 757 -15.89 23.51 -0.65
CA TYR A 757 -14.58 22.90 -0.40
C TYR A 757 -13.94 23.30 0.92
N THR A 758 -14.65 23.96 1.82
CA THR A 758 -14.16 24.40 3.14
C THR A 758 -13.59 23.26 4.00
N SER A 759 -14.15 22.05 3.87
CA SER A 759 -13.70 20.86 4.59
C SER A 759 -12.67 20.02 3.84
N THR A 760 -12.51 20.24 2.52
CA THR A 760 -11.64 19.41 1.66
C THR A 760 -10.29 20.07 1.44
N CYS A 761 -10.25 21.39 1.36
CA CYS A 761 -9.08 22.17 0.96
C CYS A 761 -8.64 23.12 2.09
N LYS A 762 -7.36 23.11 2.43
CA LYS A 762 -6.78 24.07 3.36
C LYS A 762 -6.74 25.48 2.73
N ASN A 763 -6.36 25.55 1.46
CA ASN A 763 -6.46 26.79 0.65
C ASN A 763 -7.72 26.73 -0.24
N VAL A 764 -8.85 27.13 0.33
CA VAL A 764 -10.16 27.08 -0.33
C VAL A 764 -10.20 27.90 -1.62
N SER A 765 -9.56 29.07 -1.65
CA SER A 765 -9.53 29.94 -2.84
C SER A 765 -8.76 29.29 -4.01
N ALA A 766 -7.63 28.62 -3.75
CA ALA A 766 -6.88 27.92 -4.78
C ALA A 766 -7.70 26.74 -5.34
N CYS A 767 -8.38 26.01 -4.47
CA CYS A 767 -9.27 24.91 -4.83
C CYS A 767 -10.43 25.39 -5.73
N ALA A 768 -11.10 26.48 -5.31
CA ALA A 768 -12.20 27.06 -6.07
C ALA A 768 -11.77 27.54 -7.45
N ASN A 769 -10.60 28.16 -7.57
CA ASN A 769 -10.05 28.63 -8.84
C ASN A 769 -9.81 27.50 -9.83
N ILE A 770 -9.36 26.32 -9.37
CA ILE A 770 -9.18 25.12 -10.21
C ILE A 770 -10.54 24.71 -10.80
N ILE A 771 -11.56 24.59 -9.95
CA ILE A 771 -12.91 24.19 -10.37
C ILE A 771 -13.56 25.22 -11.28
N LEU A 772 -13.42 26.50 -10.98
CA LEU A 772 -13.92 27.58 -11.84
C LEU A 772 -13.28 27.53 -13.22
N SER A 773 -11.95 27.37 -13.29
CA SER A 773 -11.23 27.25 -14.55
C SER A 773 -11.68 26.05 -15.37
N GLU A 774 -11.88 24.88 -14.72
CA GLU A 774 -12.40 23.68 -15.38
C GLU A 774 -13.82 23.88 -15.88
N ASN A 775 -14.72 24.39 -15.03
CA ASN A 775 -16.10 24.69 -15.41
C ASN A 775 -16.16 25.68 -16.58
N GLN A 776 -15.34 26.75 -16.52
CA GLN A 776 -15.27 27.76 -17.59
C GLN A 776 -14.73 27.18 -18.89
N SER A 777 -13.74 26.25 -18.83
CA SER A 777 -13.23 25.56 -20.01
C SER A 777 -14.32 24.75 -20.71
N ILE A 778 -15.23 24.12 -19.95
CA ILE A 778 -16.32 23.29 -20.48
C ILE A 778 -17.48 24.17 -20.96
N LEU A 779 -17.91 25.12 -20.13
CA LEU A 779 -19.11 25.91 -20.37
C LEU A 779 -18.84 27.13 -21.28
N GLY A 780 -17.66 27.70 -21.21
CA GLY A 780 -17.34 28.99 -21.77
C GLY A 780 -17.87 30.16 -20.91
N THR A 781 -18.15 31.29 -21.54
CA THR A 781 -18.69 32.48 -20.90
C THR A 781 -20.23 32.52 -20.96
N LEU A 782 -20.82 33.14 -19.94
CA LEU A 782 -22.27 33.43 -19.95
C LEU A 782 -22.55 34.48 -21.02
N THR A 783 -23.47 34.17 -21.94
CA THR A 783 -23.88 35.00 -23.06
C THR A 783 -25.39 35.02 -23.22
N TYR A 784 -25.88 35.97 -24.00
CA TYR A 784 -27.29 36.07 -24.40
C TYR A 784 -27.36 35.86 -25.88
N GLN A 785 -28.20 34.92 -26.33
CA GLN A 785 -28.50 34.72 -27.74
C GLN A 785 -29.84 35.36 -28.14
N ILE A 786 -29.80 36.19 -29.17
CA ILE A 786 -30.94 36.93 -29.68
C ILE A 786 -31.47 36.19 -30.88
N TYR A 787 -32.74 35.85 -30.86
CA TYR A 787 -33.42 35.15 -31.94
C TYR A 787 -34.61 35.96 -32.46
N ILE A 788 -34.96 35.76 -33.73
CA ILE A 788 -36.26 36.08 -34.24
C ILE A 788 -37.08 34.78 -34.31
N LYS A 789 -38.30 34.86 -33.81
CA LYS A 789 -39.29 33.79 -33.92
C LYS A 789 -40.07 33.92 -35.21
N ASN A 790 -39.95 32.93 -36.09
CA ASN A 790 -40.65 32.84 -37.36
C ASN A 790 -42.15 32.56 -37.13
N THR A 791 -42.97 32.73 -38.16
CA THR A 791 -44.42 32.46 -38.14
C THR A 791 -44.78 30.99 -37.91
N ASP A 792 -43.87 30.03 -38.24
CA ASP A 792 -44.01 28.62 -37.94
C ASP A 792 -43.58 28.24 -36.51
N GLY A 793 -43.13 29.21 -35.74
CA GLY A 793 -42.64 29.02 -34.37
C GLY A 793 -41.17 28.69 -34.24
N SER A 794 -40.43 28.45 -35.32
CA SER A 794 -39.01 28.21 -35.32
C SER A 794 -38.20 29.45 -34.92
N LEU A 795 -37.03 29.25 -34.29
CA LEU A 795 -36.15 30.33 -33.88
C LEU A 795 -34.98 30.48 -34.85
N LYS A 796 -34.77 31.69 -35.36
CA LYS A 796 -33.61 32.05 -36.18
C LYS A 796 -32.65 32.86 -35.33
N LEU A 797 -31.46 32.32 -35.09
CA LEU A 797 -30.41 33.04 -34.34
C LEU A 797 -29.94 34.26 -35.16
N LEU A 798 -29.87 35.40 -34.52
CA LEU A 798 -29.27 36.60 -35.09
C LEU A 798 -27.79 36.69 -34.69
N HIS A 799 -27.52 36.78 -33.41
CA HIS A 799 -26.16 36.79 -32.85
C HIS A 799 -26.17 36.54 -31.33
N GLY A 800 -24.98 36.37 -30.73
CA GLY A 800 -24.80 36.35 -29.27
C GLY A 800 -24.10 37.61 -28.78
N THR A 801 -24.36 37.97 -27.54
CA THR A 801 -23.70 39.12 -26.84
C THR A 801 -23.52 38.84 -25.35
N THR A 802 -22.51 39.42 -24.75
CA THR A 802 -22.30 39.46 -23.29
C THR A 802 -22.98 40.66 -22.63
N ASN A 803 -23.43 41.65 -23.42
CA ASN A 803 -24.11 42.83 -22.94
C ASN A 803 -25.57 42.55 -22.67
N THR A 804 -26.19 43.32 -21.80
CA THR A 804 -27.64 43.27 -21.48
C THR A 804 -28.46 44.20 -22.39
N THR A 805 -27.87 44.68 -23.48
CA THR A 805 -28.50 45.50 -24.50
C THR A 805 -27.95 45.12 -25.87
N THR A 806 -28.78 45.24 -26.88
CA THR A 806 -28.38 45.07 -28.31
C THR A 806 -29.24 45.94 -29.23
N GLU A 807 -28.70 46.27 -30.38
CA GLU A 807 -29.36 47.02 -31.40
C GLU A 807 -29.56 46.17 -32.66
N GLU A 808 -30.82 45.98 -33.07
CA GLU A 808 -31.18 45.16 -34.22
C GLU A 808 -31.73 46.01 -35.35
N SER A 809 -31.38 45.70 -36.56
CA SER A 809 -32.00 46.30 -37.75
C SER A 809 -33.40 45.72 -37.93
N ILE A 810 -34.37 46.56 -38.32
CA ILE A 810 -35.76 46.12 -38.63
C ILE A 810 -35.73 45.31 -39.92
N PRO A 811 -36.00 43.96 -39.93
CA PRO A 811 -36.11 43.18 -41.11
C PRO A 811 -37.31 43.60 -41.97
N THR A 812 -37.15 43.74 -43.29
CA THR A 812 -38.22 44.22 -44.19
C THR A 812 -39.17 43.12 -44.67
N ASP A 813 -38.85 41.83 -44.37
CA ASP A 813 -39.52 40.63 -44.83
C ASP A 813 -40.42 39.93 -43.81
N LEU A 814 -40.50 40.45 -42.57
CA LEU A 814 -41.20 39.77 -41.44
C LEU A 814 -42.59 40.32 -41.06
N GLY A 815 -43.13 41.23 -41.87
CA GLY A 815 -44.48 41.81 -41.61
C GLY A 815 -44.44 42.92 -40.57
N SER A 816 -45.59 43.32 -40.02
CA SER A 816 -45.75 44.48 -39.14
C SER A 816 -45.40 44.21 -37.66
N THR A 817 -45.19 42.96 -37.29
CA THR A 817 -44.86 42.57 -35.89
C THR A 817 -43.70 41.60 -35.92
N ILE A 818 -42.61 41.91 -35.20
CA ILE A 818 -41.43 41.06 -35.04
C ILE A 818 -41.46 40.51 -33.62
N THR A 819 -41.25 39.21 -33.47
CA THR A 819 -41.08 38.57 -32.16
C THR A 819 -39.62 38.24 -31.93
N TYR A 820 -38.99 38.90 -30.96
CA TYR A 820 -37.63 38.56 -30.54
C TYR A 820 -37.70 37.61 -29.35
N VAL A 821 -36.74 36.69 -29.27
CA VAL A 821 -36.54 35.79 -28.12
C VAL A 821 -35.10 35.97 -27.69
N VAL A 822 -34.93 36.22 -26.40
CA VAL A 822 -33.62 36.31 -25.78
C VAL A 822 -33.42 35.13 -24.82
N LYS A 823 -32.42 34.30 -25.11
CA LYS A 823 -32.03 33.15 -24.28
C LYS A 823 -30.71 33.42 -23.58
N THR A 824 -30.61 33.00 -22.34
CA THR A 824 -29.33 32.90 -21.63
C THR A 824 -28.70 31.60 -22.06
N THR A 825 -27.43 31.61 -22.38
CA THR A 825 -26.65 30.44 -22.84
C THR A 825 -25.19 30.53 -22.37
N TYR A 826 -24.51 29.42 -22.39
CA TYR A 826 -23.04 29.38 -22.30
C TYR A 826 -22.43 29.32 -23.71
N SER A 827 -21.31 30.04 -23.91
CA SER A 827 -20.72 30.16 -25.28
C SER A 827 -20.28 28.80 -25.87
N ASN A 828 -19.93 27.82 -25.05
CA ASN A 828 -19.41 26.51 -25.46
C ASN A 828 -20.38 25.36 -25.17
N TYR A 829 -21.53 25.59 -24.44
CA TYR A 829 -22.38 24.50 -23.95
C TYR A 829 -23.86 24.89 -23.93
N SER A 830 -24.56 24.68 -25.05
CA SER A 830 -25.96 25.11 -25.26
C SER A 830 -27.00 24.19 -24.61
N SER A 831 -26.60 23.00 -24.08
CA SER A 831 -27.57 22.06 -23.46
C SER A 831 -28.20 22.60 -22.17
N LEU A 832 -27.67 23.68 -21.62
CA LEU A 832 -28.17 24.33 -20.39
C LEU A 832 -28.91 25.64 -20.66
N ASP A 833 -29.21 25.98 -21.91
CA ASP A 833 -29.88 27.22 -22.31
C ASP A 833 -31.20 27.41 -21.58
N SER A 834 -31.50 28.66 -21.27
CA SER A 834 -32.81 29.05 -20.74
C SER A 834 -33.92 28.81 -21.81
N ASP A 835 -35.18 28.76 -21.34
CA ASP A 835 -36.31 28.66 -22.25
C ASP A 835 -36.42 29.86 -23.19
N GLY A 836 -35.97 31.01 -22.74
CA GLY A 836 -35.99 32.28 -23.44
C GLY A 836 -37.20 33.12 -23.05
N VAL A 837 -37.04 34.43 -23.21
CA VAL A 837 -38.11 35.42 -22.98
C VAL A 837 -38.45 36.06 -24.32
N GLU A 838 -39.71 36.08 -24.65
CA GLU A 838 -40.25 36.65 -25.88
C GLU A 838 -40.70 38.09 -25.70
N ILE A 839 -40.47 38.94 -26.70
CA ILE A 839 -41.06 40.27 -26.81
C ILE A 839 -41.53 40.52 -28.21
N LYS A 840 -42.78 41.00 -28.32
CA LYS A 840 -43.37 41.37 -29.61
C LYS A 840 -43.22 42.87 -29.85
N VAL A 841 -42.69 43.23 -30.99
CA VAL A 841 -42.45 44.63 -31.35
C VAL A 841 -43.27 44.96 -32.61
N ASP A 842 -44.21 45.92 -32.46
CA ASP A 842 -44.97 46.42 -33.58
C ASP A 842 -44.14 47.45 -34.34
N VAL A 843 -43.74 47.11 -35.57
CA VAL A 843 -42.96 47.95 -36.50
C VAL A 843 -43.78 48.55 -37.62
N SER A 844 -45.15 48.45 -37.57
CA SER A 844 -46.06 48.92 -38.57
C SER A 844 -45.88 50.37 -38.95
N ASN A 845 -45.55 51.23 -37.96
CA ASN A 845 -45.32 52.64 -38.16
C ASN A 845 -43.98 52.97 -38.87
N VAL A 846 -42.97 52.10 -38.76
CA VAL A 846 -41.65 52.27 -39.39
C VAL A 846 -41.67 51.77 -40.84
N ILE A 847 -42.33 50.63 -41.06
CA ILE A 847 -42.47 50.03 -42.41
C ILE A 847 -43.27 50.88 -43.33
N LYS A 848 -44.31 51.58 -42.79
CA LYS A 848 -45.13 52.51 -43.57
C LYS A 848 -44.32 53.67 -44.15
N ASN A 849 -43.16 54.01 -43.69
CA ASN A 849 -42.30 55.03 -44.16
C ASN A 849 -41.27 54.55 -45.21
N GLU A 850 -41.21 53.31 -45.50
CA GLU A 850 -40.24 52.78 -46.47
C GLU A 850 -40.84 52.89 -47.89
N ILE A 851 -40.08 53.50 -48.77
CA ILE A 851 -40.51 53.59 -50.21
C ILE A 851 -39.68 52.57 -51.06
N THR A 852 -40.34 51.93 -51.98
CA THR A 852 -39.69 51.15 -53.01
C THR A 852 -39.62 52.00 -54.25
N VAL A 853 -38.44 52.13 -54.86
CA VAL A 853 -38.19 52.94 -56.04
C VAL A 853 -37.72 52.04 -57.21
N THR A 854 -38.32 52.12 -58.34
CA THR A 854 -37.94 51.36 -59.54
C THR A 854 -37.78 52.26 -60.73
N LEU A 855 -36.89 51.94 -61.65
CA LEU A 855 -36.79 52.64 -62.91
C LEU A 855 -37.98 52.29 -63.83
N ASN A 856 -38.56 53.29 -64.45
CA ASN A 856 -39.50 53.05 -65.57
C ASN A 856 -38.72 52.69 -66.85
N GLY A 857 -38.79 51.41 -67.25
CA GLY A 857 -38.03 50.97 -68.39
C GLY A 857 -36.59 50.47 -68.05
N ASN A 858 -35.73 50.31 -68.99
CA ASN A 858 -34.44 49.68 -68.89
C ASN A 858 -33.41 50.53 -68.05
N SER A 859 -32.60 49.95 -67.32
CA SER A 859 -31.50 50.58 -66.54
C SER A 859 -30.35 51.03 -67.44
N SER A 860 -30.25 50.52 -68.66
CA SER A 860 -29.31 50.96 -69.63
C SER A 860 -29.98 51.10 -70.98
N ILE A 861 -29.79 52.17 -71.63
CA ILE A 861 -30.37 52.56 -72.93
C ILE A 861 -29.26 52.98 -73.88
N THR A 862 -29.32 52.49 -75.11
CA THR A 862 -28.43 52.91 -76.20
C THR A 862 -29.22 53.68 -77.24
N ILE A 863 -28.73 54.86 -77.58
CA ILE A 863 -29.27 55.72 -78.63
C ILE A 863 -28.16 56.11 -79.59
N THR A 864 -28.57 56.55 -80.80
CA THR A 864 -27.65 57.04 -81.81
C THR A 864 -27.52 58.58 -81.66
N GLN A 865 -26.32 59.10 -81.92
CA GLN A 865 -26.11 60.56 -81.87
C GLN A 865 -27.06 61.32 -82.73
N GLY A 866 -27.65 62.43 -82.21
CA GLY A 866 -28.69 63.20 -82.85
C GLY A 866 -30.12 62.73 -82.59
N SER A 867 -30.29 61.57 -81.95
CA SER A 867 -31.60 61.15 -81.46
C SER A 867 -32.03 61.93 -80.24
N ILE A 868 -33.31 62.25 -80.13
CA ILE A 868 -33.82 62.89 -78.91
C ILE A 868 -33.98 61.79 -77.80
N TYR A 869 -33.35 61.94 -76.72
CA TYR A 869 -33.55 61.10 -75.58
C TYR A 869 -34.69 61.62 -74.69
N SER A 870 -35.69 60.80 -74.48
CA SER A 870 -36.76 61.08 -73.51
C SER A 870 -36.59 60.17 -72.28
N ASP A 871 -36.41 60.74 -71.15
CA ASP A 871 -36.28 59.95 -69.91
C ASP A 871 -37.64 59.42 -69.48
N ALA A 872 -37.67 58.08 -69.23
CA ALA A 872 -38.82 57.38 -68.69
C ALA A 872 -39.14 57.63 -67.24
N GLY A 873 -38.13 58.16 -66.51
CA GLY A 873 -38.28 58.49 -65.10
C GLY A 873 -38.26 57.26 -64.19
N VAL A 874 -38.72 57.42 -62.97
CA VAL A 874 -38.79 56.41 -61.89
C VAL A 874 -40.19 56.28 -61.34
N LYS A 875 -40.55 55.12 -60.84
CA LYS A 875 -41.75 54.86 -60.03
C LYS A 875 -41.50 54.72 -58.60
N VAL A 876 -42.19 55.41 -57.71
CA VAL A 876 -42.06 55.39 -56.30
C VAL A 876 -43.33 54.79 -55.71
N MET A 877 -43.11 53.68 -54.99
CA MET A 877 -44.18 52.99 -54.27
C MET A 877 -43.97 53.07 -52.75
N GLN A 878 -44.96 53.33 -52.00
CA GLN A 878 -45.06 53.10 -50.55
C GLN A 878 -46.12 52.02 -50.35
N ASP A 879 -45.70 50.89 -49.89
CA ASP A 879 -46.46 49.66 -49.86
C ASP A 879 -47.05 49.34 -51.30
N LYS A 880 -48.31 49.28 -51.44
CA LYS A 880 -48.98 49.03 -52.71
C LYS A 880 -49.48 50.34 -53.39
N THR A 881 -49.20 51.47 -52.81
CA THR A 881 -49.67 52.79 -53.30
C THR A 881 -48.58 53.49 -54.08
N ASP A 882 -48.95 53.92 -55.36
CA ASP A 882 -48.10 54.78 -56.19
C ASP A 882 -48.04 56.19 -55.57
N VAL A 883 -46.88 56.59 -55.10
CA VAL A 883 -46.67 57.93 -54.54
C VAL A 883 -45.71 58.79 -55.40
N THR A 884 -45.46 58.38 -56.65
CA THR A 884 -44.50 59.03 -57.54
C THR A 884 -44.77 60.51 -57.67
N SER A 885 -46.04 60.92 -57.81
CA SER A 885 -46.43 62.34 -57.98
C SER A 885 -46.26 63.17 -56.68
N LYS A 886 -46.10 62.46 -55.49
CA LYS A 886 -45.94 63.13 -54.21
C LYS A 886 -44.46 63.15 -53.75
N ALA A 887 -43.60 62.38 -54.44
CA ALA A 887 -42.20 62.37 -54.17
C ALA A 887 -41.48 63.52 -54.85
N ASN A 888 -40.51 64.08 -54.09
CA ASN A 888 -39.55 65.02 -54.68
C ASN A 888 -38.45 64.21 -55.38
N ILE A 889 -38.43 64.33 -56.76
CA ILE A 889 -37.51 63.57 -57.61
C ILE A 889 -36.54 64.56 -58.25
N GLU A 890 -35.32 64.57 -57.84
CA GLU A 890 -34.25 65.35 -58.42
C GLU A 890 -33.52 64.46 -59.41
N THR A 891 -33.35 64.90 -60.60
CA THR A 891 -32.64 64.20 -61.71
C THR A 891 -31.32 64.93 -62.03
N LYS A 892 -30.21 64.25 -62.00
CA LYS A 892 -28.91 64.78 -62.41
C LYS A 892 -28.30 63.92 -63.50
N ILE A 893 -27.94 64.54 -64.66
CA ILE A 893 -27.27 63.82 -65.74
C ILE A 893 -25.78 64.20 -65.71
N THR A 894 -24.94 63.12 -65.71
CA THR A 894 -23.49 63.36 -65.75
C THR A 894 -22.82 62.53 -66.84
N LYS A 895 -21.74 63.03 -67.46
CA LYS A 895 -20.76 62.34 -68.24
C LYS A 895 -19.40 62.56 -67.66
N ASP A 896 -18.67 61.48 -67.42
CA ASP A 896 -17.32 61.50 -66.79
C ASP A 896 -17.32 62.28 -65.44
N GLY A 897 -18.37 62.16 -64.67
CA GLY A 897 -18.56 62.81 -63.40
C GLY A 897 -18.92 64.32 -63.44
N LYS A 898 -19.04 64.90 -64.58
CA LYS A 898 -19.46 66.31 -64.74
C LYS A 898 -20.88 66.41 -65.27
N GLU A 899 -21.63 67.41 -64.92
CA GLU A 899 -22.98 67.68 -65.39
C GLU A 899 -22.97 67.93 -66.94
N ALA A 900 -23.80 67.23 -67.62
CA ALA A 900 -23.80 67.29 -69.12
C ALA A 900 -25.22 67.03 -69.70
N GLU A 901 -25.47 67.60 -70.87
CA GLU A 901 -26.65 67.25 -71.67
C GLU A 901 -26.34 66.05 -72.57
N ILE A 902 -27.34 65.17 -72.82
CA ILE A 902 -27.15 63.98 -73.68
C ILE A 902 -27.20 64.40 -75.13
N LYS A 903 -26.01 64.78 -75.66
CA LYS A 903 -25.91 65.24 -77.08
C LYS A 903 -24.69 64.61 -77.81
N GLU A 904 -23.60 64.35 -77.13
CA GLU A 904 -22.32 63.86 -77.73
C GLU A 904 -22.20 62.35 -77.48
N THR A 905 -21.43 61.70 -78.33
CA THR A 905 -21.14 60.23 -78.14
C THR A 905 -20.46 60.02 -76.79
N GLY A 906 -20.82 58.93 -76.09
CA GLY A 906 -20.26 58.56 -74.79
C GLY A 906 -21.35 57.98 -73.86
N THR A 907 -20.94 57.68 -72.64
CA THR A 907 -21.80 57.12 -71.64
C THR A 907 -22.18 58.19 -70.60
N TYR A 908 -23.45 58.33 -70.39
CA TYR A 908 -24.10 59.24 -69.47
C TYR A 908 -24.73 58.47 -68.31
N THR A 909 -24.61 58.97 -67.11
CA THR A 909 -25.32 58.46 -65.95
C THR A 909 -26.36 59.45 -65.50
N ILE A 910 -27.60 59.01 -65.50
CA ILE A 910 -28.76 59.77 -64.97
C ILE A 910 -28.92 59.24 -63.48
N THR A 911 -28.73 60.13 -62.56
CA THR A 911 -28.95 59.86 -61.15
C THR A 911 -30.24 60.48 -60.66
N TYR A 912 -31.16 59.65 -60.21
CA TYR A 912 -32.40 60.07 -59.57
C TYR A 912 -32.20 60.07 -58.05
N THR A 913 -32.45 61.18 -57.45
CA THR A 913 -32.50 61.29 -55.96
C THR A 913 -33.95 61.53 -55.54
N ILE A 914 -34.53 60.55 -54.88
CA ILE A 914 -35.92 60.55 -54.51
C ILE A 914 -36.02 60.80 -53.00
N LYS A 915 -36.79 61.84 -52.70
CA LYS A 915 -37.06 62.20 -51.25
C LYS A 915 -38.60 62.14 -51.03
N TYR A 916 -39.02 61.33 -50.08
CA TYR A 916 -40.39 61.17 -49.67
C TYR A 916 -40.51 60.80 -48.22
N ASN A 917 -41.30 61.49 -47.42
CA ASN A 917 -41.53 61.24 -46.00
C ASN A 917 -40.23 60.94 -45.19
N ASN A 918 -39.22 61.80 -45.24
CA ASN A 918 -37.87 61.68 -44.63
C ASN A 918 -37.03 60.51 -45.16
N THR A 919 -37.46 59.79 -46.13
CA THR A 919 -36.65 58.74 -46.78
C THR A 919 -36.02 59.26 -48.08
N THR A 920 -34.72 59.06 -48.25
CA THR A 920 -34.06 59.39 -49.50
C THR A 920 -33.55 58.11 -50.15
N LYS A 921 -33.87 57.88 -51.39
CA LYS A 921 -33.37 56.74 -52.15
C LYS A 921 -32.69 57.26 -53.42
N THR A 922 -31.73 56.64 -53.94
CA THR A 922 -31.01 57.00 -55.17
C THR A 922 -31.02 55.82 -56.17
N LEU A 923 -31.33 56.07 -57.42
CA LEU A 923 -31.22 55.11 -58.50
C LEU A 923 -30.41 55.74 -59.66
N THR A 924 -29.87 54.93 -60.53
CA THR A 924 -29.14 55.40 -61.69
C THR A 924 -29.59 54.67 -62.95
N ARG A 925 -29.58 55.40 -64.06
CA ARG A 925 -29.74 54.87 -65.39
C ARG A 925 -28.56 55.28 -66.24
N THR A 926 -28.11 54.32 -67.09
CA THR A 926 -27.04 54.60 -68.05
C THR A 926 -27.56 54.85 -69.44
N VAL A 927 -27.17 55.95 -70.09
CA VAL A 927 -27.49 56.21 -71.48
C VAL A 927 -26.20 56.23 -72.28
N ILE A 928 -26.14 55.37 -73.33
CA ILE A 928 -24.96 55.25 -74.18
C ILE A 928 -25.31 55.86 -75.50
N VAL A 929 -24.69 56.94 -75.90
CA VAL A 929 -24.86 57.57 -77.22
C VAL A 929 -23.74 57.05 -78.16
N LYS A 930 -24.12 56.34 -79.19
CA LYS A 930 -23.24 55.83 -80.25
C LYS A 930 -23.18 56.74 -81.42
N GLU A 931 -22.08 56.80 -82.15
CA GLU A 931 -21.93 57.55 -83.43
C GLU A 931 -23.00 57.11 -84.46
N LYS A 932 -23.45 58.06 -85.26
CA LYS A 932 -24.35 57.77 -86.33
C LYS A 932 -23.54 57.19 -87.51
N THR A 933 -23.69 55.86 -87.70
CA THR A 933 -23.07 55.21 -88.82
C THR A 933 -23.79 55.76 -90.12
N GLU A 934 -23.10 56.54 -90.97
CA GLU A 934 -23.53 56.85 -92.30
C GLU A 934 -23.42 55.51 -93.10
N ASN A 935 -24.59 55.06 -93.50
CA ASN A 935 -24.66 53.95 -94.48
C ASN A 935 -24.26 54.55 -95.84
N SER A 936 -23.04 54.38 -96.32
CA SER A 936 -22.66 54.46 -97.62
C SER A 936 -23.29 53.31 -98.41
N GLY A 937 -24.51 53.58 -98.98
CA GLY A 937 -25.14 52.65 -99.89
C GLY A 937 -24.44 52.60 -101.24
N ASN A 938 -24.27 51.39 -101.63
CA ASN A 938 -24.40 51.09 -103.01
C ASN A 938 -25.25 49.86 -103.16
#